data_bf8822abc9137f12cffeb779443c73ed
#
_entry.id   bf8822abc9137f12cffeb779443c73ed
#
_cell.length_a   1.000
_cell.length_b   1.000
_cell.length_c   1.000
_cell.angle_alpha   90.00
_cell.angle_beta   90.00
_cell.angle_gamma   90.00
#
_symmetry.space_group_name_H-M   'P 1'
#
loop_
_entity.id
_entity.type
_entity.pdbx_description
1 polymer ?
#
loop_
_entity_poly.entity_id
_entity_poly.type
_entity_poly.pdbx_seq_one_letter_code
_entity_poly.pdbx_strand_id
1 'polypeptide(L)'
;MSDSFHTPHKHDHDHDHDHEHDHAPKKLTPVHDHGGGSCCSGTPAPALVRLSDAQTDGSRLSTFRIEAMDCPTEQTLIQNKLGKLAGVQQLEFNLINRILGVTHDLPSTASIVEAIKSLGMHADPIEEGVPAAEPPAKKHWWPLALSGVGALGAEVLHFTNAAPTWVIAIVALVSILSGGLTTYKKGWIALKNLNLNINALMSIAVTGAILIGQWPEAAMVMFLFTVAELIEAKSLDRARNAISGLMQMTPEQATVRQADGSWLEQEVKNIDMGAIVRVRPGERIGLDGEVTAGQSTVDQAPITGESLPIEKAAGDKVFAGTINQAGSLEYKVTAAANNSTLARIIHAVEQAQGARAPTQRFVDSFAKVYTPAVFLFALGVALIPPLFMAGVWFDWIYRALVLLVVACPCALVISTPVTIVSGLAAAARKGILIKGGVYLEGGYKLDYLALDKTGTLTHGKPVQTDYLALFPNVEDSAPALAASLAARSDHPVSLAIALAAVDKNLATHAVDNFAALAGRGVRGDINGQTYHLGNHRLVEDLGLCSPALEEKLFALEKQGKSVVLLLDTSGPLALFAVADTVKDSSREAIQQLHELGIKTLMLTGDNTHTAQAIAAQVGIDQAKGDLLPTDKLQAIETLYGQGHRVGMVGDGINDAPALARAEIGFAMAAAGTDTAIETADVALMDDDLRKIPAFIRLSRQTSSILKQNIALALVIKAIFLAVTFLGMATMWMAVFADMGVSLLVVFNGLRLLRK
;
A
#
# COMPACT_ATOMS: atom_id res chain seq x y z
N MET A 1 58.12 10.53 44.91
CA MET A 1 57.66 11.68 45.70
C MET A 1 56.17 11.71 45.50
N SER A 2 55.55 11.08 46.36
CA SER A 2 54.74 11.38 47.57
C SER A 2 53.30 11.73 47.15
N ASP A 3 52.37 10.77 47.34
CA ASP A 3 51.46 10.65 48.51
C ASP A 3 50.40 11.74 48.48
N SER A 4 49.08 11.52 48.59
CA SER A 4 48.36 10.72 49.58
C SER A 4 46.86 10.71 49.29
N PHE A 5 46.21 9.59 49.41
CA PHE A 5 45.03 9.24 50.22
C PHE A 5 43.99 10.31 50.58
N HIS A 6 42.70 10.05 50.22
CA HIS A 6 41.60 10.01 51.21
C HIS A 6 40.29 9.41 50.63
N THR A 7 39.84 8.31 51.19
CA THR A 7 38.49 7.77 51.26
C THR A 7 37.88 8.13 52.66
N PRO A 8 36.63 7.77 53.01
CA PRO A 8 35.31 7.84 52.43
C PRO A 8 34.28 8.51 53.38
N HIS A 9 33.10 8.84 52.89
CA HIS A 9 31.95 8.99 53.82
C HIS A 9 30.70 8.33 53.21
N LYS A 10 30.19 7.35 53.98
CA LYS A 10 28.86 6.77 53.97
C LYS A 10 27.82 7.81 54.36
N HIS A 11 26.67 7.80 53.70
CA HIS A 11 25.38 8.07 54.31
C HIS A 11 24.36 7.08 53.81
N ASP A 12 23.86 6.24 54.73
CA ASP A 12 22.67 5.41 54.65
C ASP A 12 21.43 6.29 54.66
N HIS A 13 20.47 6.02 53.79
CA HIS A 13 19.05 6.23 54.06
C HIS A 13 18.26 5.14 53.35
N ASP A 14 17.71 4.22 54.18
CA ASP A 14 16.64 3.29 53.85
C ASP A 14 15.38 4.03 53.45
N HIS A 15 14.73 3.59 52.38
CA HIS A 15 13.28 3.56 52.26
C HIS A 15 12.89 2.40 51.34
N ASP A 16 12.37 1.34 52.00
CA ASP A 16 11.56 0.28 51.44
C ASP A 16 10.31 0.82 50.76
N HIS A 17 10.06 0.42 49.54
CA HIS A 17 8.72 0.19 49.00
C HIS A 17 8.77 -0.96 47.98
N ASP A 18 8.38 -2.14 48.48
CA ASP A 18 7.96 -3.29 47.72
C ASP A 18 6.74 -2.96 46.85
N HIS A 19 6.83 -3.16 45.55
CA HIS A 19 5.70 -3.50 44.70
C HIS A 19 6.10 -4.61 43.74
N GLU A 20 5.85 -5.84 44.17
CA GLU A 20 5.73 -7.02 43.33
C GLU A 20 4.60 -6.81 42.33
N HIS A 21 4.91 -6.89 41.04
CA HIS A 21 3.92 -7.21 40.01
C HIS A 21 4.34 -8.49 39.31
N ASP A 22 3.76 -9.58 39.78
CA ASP A 22 3.69 -10.87 39.20
C ASP A 22 2.89 -10.80 37.88
N HIS A 23 3.53 -11.06 36.72
CA HIS A 23 2.87 -11.36 35.48
C HIS A 23 3.18 -12.80 35.07
N ALA A 24 2.33 -13.71 35.50
CA ALA A 24 2.28 -15.07 34.97
C ALA A 24 1.54 -15.10 33.60
N PRO A 25 1.98 -15.92 32.63
CA PRO A 25 1.34 -16.00 31.32
C PRO A 25 0.03 -16.79 31.41
N LYS A 26 -1.07 -16.20 30.93
CA LYS A 26 -2.37 -16.87 30.78
C LYS A 26 -2.32 -17.94 29.69
N LYS A 27 -2.61 -19.18 30.10
CA LYS A 27 -2.84 -20.33 29.20
C LYS A 27 -4.10 -20.11 28.36
N LEU A 28 -3.97 -20.31 27.07
CA LEU A 28 -5.09 -20.43 26.12
C LEU A 28 -5.83 -21.78 26.36
N THR A 29 -7.13 -21.70 26.62
CA THR A 29 -8.05 -22.84 26.63
C THR A 29 -8.75 -22.96 25.29
N PRO A 30 -8.99 -24.17 24.76
CA PRO A 30 -9.64 -24.36 23.47
C PRO A 30 -11.15 -24.12 23.56
N VAL A 31 -11.70 -23.42 22.57
CA VAL A 31 -13.14 -23.17 22.43
C VAL A 31 -13.79 -24.40 21.80
N HIS A 32 -14.82 -24.91 22.45
CA HIS A 32 -15.69 -25.98 22.01
C HIS A 32 -16.66 -25.50 20.91
N ASP A 33 -16.74 -26.32 19.88
CA ASP A 33 -17.69 -26.29 18.79
C ASP A 33 -19.12 -26.59 19.30
N HIS A 34 -20.10 -25.76 18.96
CA HIS A 34 -21.53 -26.15 19.03
C HIS A 34 -22.21 -25.72 17.73
N GLY A 35 -22.51 -26.71 16.93
CA GLY A 35 -23.37 -26.62 15.78
C GLY A 35 -24.82 -26.30 16.14
N GLY A 36 -25.52 -25.62 15.25
CA GLY A 36 -26.96 -25.39 15.31
C GLY A 36 -27.40 -24.54 14.13
N GLY A 37 -27.92 -25.21 13.10
CA GLY A 37 -28.38 -24.60 11.88
C GLY A 37 -29.65 -23.77 12.04
N SER A 38 -29.83 -22.78 11.20
CA SER A 38 -31.14 -22.42 10.66
C SER A 38 -30.96 -21.61 9.36
N CYS A 39 -31.68 -22.08 8.35
CA CYS A 39 -31.81 -21.45 7.04
C CYS A 39 -32.53 -20.10 7.12
N CYS A 40 -31.95 -19.07 6.53
CA CYS A 40 -32.71 -17.97 5.90
C CYS A 40 -31.84 -17.37 4.78
N SER A 41 -32.35 -17.52 3.56
CA SER A 41 -31.84 -16.92 2.34
C SER A 41 -31.96 -15.39 2.39
N GLY A 42 -30.83 -14.70 2.53
CA GLY A 42 -30.71 -13.26 2.30
C GLY A 42 -29.47 -13.06 1.44
N THR A 43 -29.62 -12.43 0.30
CA THR A 43 -28.56 -12.01 -0.60
C THR A 43 -27.52 -11.19 0.19
N PRO A 44 -26.25 -11.58 0.23
CA PRO A 44 -25.21 -10.74 0.85
C PRO A 44 -24.94 -9.52 -0.03
N ALA A 45 -25.03 -8.37 0.58
CA ALA A 45 -24.53 -7.11 0.05
C ALA A 45 -23.03 -7.22 -0.24
N PRO A 46 -22.48 -6.34 -1.11
CA PRO A 46 -21.03 -6.30 -1.32
C PRO A 46 -20.35 -6.17 0.04
N ALA A 47 -19.44 -7.10 0.34
CA ALA A 47 -18.79 -7.18 1.63
C ALA A 47 -18.16 -5.84 1.96
N LEU A 48 -18.63 -5.22 3.03
CA LEU A 48 -17.99 -4.06 3.63
C LEU A 48 -16.58 -4.46 4.05
N VAL A 49 -15.62 -3.81 3.45
CA VAL A 49 -14.22 -3.92 3.84
C VAL A 49 -14.12 -3.49 5.30
N ARG A 50 -13.79 -4.39 6.21
CA ARG A 50 -13.46 -4.05 7.59
C ARG A 50 -12.21 -3.18 7.55
N LEU A 51 -12.33 -1.95 8.04
CA LEU A 51 -11.24 -0.98 8.02
C LEU A 51 -10.13 -1.29 9.04
N SER A 52 -10.41 -2.10 10.07
CA SER A 52 -9.42 -2.77 10.94
C SER A 52 -10.08 -3.84 11.81
N ASP A 53 -9.35 -4.92 12.15
CA ASP A 53 -9.78 -5.96 13.09
C ASP A 53 -9.43 -5.65 14.57
N ALA A 54 -8.95 -4.45 14.87
CA ALA A 54 -8.61 -4.04 16.23
C ALA A 54 -9.87 -3.68 17.03
N GLN A 55 -10.62 -4.66 17.46
CA GLN A 55 -11.63 -4.50 18.50
C GLN A 55 -10.95 -4.50 19.87
N THR A 56 -10.82 -3.34 20.47
CA THR A 56 -10.64 -3.25 21.93
C THR A 56 -11.98 -3.61 22.59
N ASP A 57 -11.90 -4.38 23.65
CA ASP A 57 -13.02 -4.95 24.39
C ASP A 57 -14.15 -3.91 24.66
N GLY A 58 -15.34 -4.10 24.04
CA GLY A 58 -16.51 -3.26 24.24
C GLY A 58 -16.77 -2.17 23.16
N SER A 59 -15.89 -1.94 22.19
CA SER A 59 -16.10 -0.93 21.15
C SER A 59 -16.85 -1.49 19.92
N ARG A 60 -17.69 -0.64 19.29
CA ARG A 60 -18.44 -0.96 18.06
C ARG A 60 -17.86 -0.18 16.89
N LEU A 61 -17.68 -0.83 15.75
CA LEU A 61 -17.36 -0.18 14.48
C LEU A 61 -18.68 0.13 13.75
N SER A 62 -18.92 1.41 13.44
CA SER A 62 -20.04 1.85 12.62
C SER A 62 -19.54 2.54 11.37
N THR A 63 -20.08 2.16 10.23
CA THR A 63 -19.64 2.65 8.92
C THR A 63 -20.69 3.56 8.32
N PHE A 64 -20.26 4.72 7.78
CA PHE A 64 -21.14 5.74 7.20
C PHE A 64 -20.67 6.12 5.81
N ARG A 65 -21.61 6.30 4.89
CA ARG A 65 -21.38 6.93 3.59
C ARG A 65 -21.67 8.41 3.69
N ILE A 66 -20.72 9.24 3.27
CA ILE A 66 -20.83 10.71 3.31
C ILE A 66 -20.51 11.25 1.91
N GLU A 67 -21.54 11.47 1.09
CA GLU A 67 -21.39 11.92 -0.30
C GLU A 67 -20.63 13.24 -0.44
N ALA A 68 -20.72 14.11 0.55
CA ALA A 68 -20.02 15.40 0.58
C ALA A 68 -18.56 15.30 1.01
N MET A 69 -18.05 14.11 1.39
CA MET A 69 -16.67 13.89 1.79
C MET A 69 -15.80 13.58 0.56
N ASP A 70 -15.57 14.61 -0.24
CA ASP A 70 -14.83 14.47 -1.50
C ASP A 70 -13.40 15.04 -1.46
N CYS A 71 -13.03 15.76 -0.40
CA CYS A 71 -11.70 16.34 -0.28
C CYS A 71 -11.13 16.27 1.17
N PRO A 72 -9.80 16.43 1.34
CA PRO A 72 -9.14 16.43 2.66
C PRO A 72 -9.64 17.49 3.63
N THR A 73 -10.19 18.59 3.11
CA THR A 73 -10.76 19.67 3.95
C THR A 73 -11.97 19.19 4.73
N GLU A 74 -12.88 18.48 4.07
CA GLU A 74 -14.06 17.91 4.69
C GLU A 74 -13.73 16.79 5.67
N GLN A 75 -12.75 15.94 5.32
CA GLN A 75 -12.17 14.97 6.25
C GLN A 75 -11.70 15.65 7.55
N THR A 76 -10.98 16.76 7.43
CA THR A 76 -10.46 17.50 8.60
C THR A 76 -11.60 18.10 9.44
N LEU A 77 -12.64 18.61 8.82
CA LEU A 77 -13.83 19.11 9.51
C LEU A 77 -14.53 18.00 10.32
N ILE A 78 -14.76 16.85 9.70
CA ILE A 78 -15.36 15.68 10.34
C ILE A 78 -14.47 15.19 11.49
N GLN A 79 -13.16 15.05 11.26
CA GLN A 79 -12.19 14.62 12.26
C GLN A 79 -12.15 15.54 13.48
N ASN A 80 -12.16 16.88 13.27
CA ASN A 80 -12.17 17.86 14.35
C ASN A 80 -13.48 17.87 15.14
N LYS A 81 -14.60 17.53 14.50
CA LYS A 81 -15.92 17.48 15.13
C LYS A 81 -16.11 16.20 15.93
N LEU A 82 -15.90 15.04 15.28
CA LEU A 82 -16.09 13.73 15.90
C LEU A 82 -15.01 13.39 16.93
N GLY A 83 -13.76 13.84 16.73
CA GLY A 83 -12.69 13.64 17.70
C GLY A 83 -12.87 14.38 19.03
N LYS A 84 -13.87 15.30 19.11
CA LYS A 84 -14.30 15.96 20.36
C LYS A 84 -15.50 15.28 21.01
N LEU A 85 -16.09 14.30 20.35
CA LEU A 85 -17.27 13.60 20.85
C LEU A 85 -16.81 12.52 21.84
N ALA A 86 -17.25 12.63 23.10
CA ALA A 86 -16.94 11.62 24.11
C ALA A 86 -17.51 10.27 23.66
N GLY A 87 -16.72 9.21 23.70
CA GLY A 87 -17.09 7.87 23.24
C GLY A 87 -16.66 7.53 21.81
N VAL A 88 -16.05 8.45 21.06
CA VAL A 88 -15.39 8.14 19.80
C VAL A 88 -13.92 7.86 20.07
N GLN A 89 -13.45 6.67 19.70
CA GLN A 89 -12.09 6.19 19.95
C GLN A 89 -11.20 6.34 18.73
N GLN A 90 -11.70 5.92 17.55
CA GLN A 90 -10.93 5.94 16.31
C GLN A 90 -11.80 6.37 15.13
N LEU A 91 -11.20 7.06 14.17
CA LEU A 91 -11.82 7.50 12.93
C LEU A 91 -10.98 7.04 11.76
N GLU A 92 -11.60 6.32 10.84
CA GLU A 92 -10.97 5.84 9.62
C GLU A 92 -11.69 6.42 8.42
N PHE A 93 -10.92 7.00 7.48
CA PHE A 93 -11.48 7.71 6.34
C PHE A 93 -11.07 7.03 5.03
N ASN A 94 -12.05 6.60 4.25
CA ASN A 94 -11.87 6.20 2.86
C ASN A 94 -12.48 7.27 1.95
N LEU A 95 -11.63 8.19 1.49
CA LEU A 95 -12.07 9.30 0.64
C LEU A 95 -12.46 8.85 -0.77
N ILE A 96 -11.96 7.70 -1.27
CA ILE A 96 -12.32 7.17 -2.59
C ILE A 96 -13.78 6.76 -2.60
N ASN A 97 -14.17 5.95 -1.64
CA ASN A 97 -15.51 5.40 -1.54
C ASN A 97 -16.45 6.31 -0.73
N ARG A 98 -15.90 7.45 -0.20
CA ARG A 98 -16.64 8.39 0.66
C ARG A 98 -17.20 7.71 1.90
N ILE A 99 -16.42 6.79 2.48
CA ILE A 99 -16.78 5.99 3.65
C ILE A 99 -16.02 6.50 4.87
N LEU A 100 -16.73 6.61 5.98
CA LEU A 100 -16.20 6.90 7.30
C LEU A 100 -16.45 5.72 8.22
N GLY A 101 -15.40 5.10 8.74
CA GLY A 101 -15.46 4.16 9.86
C GLY A 101 -15.28 4.90 11.18
N VAL A 102 -16.15 4.63 12.14
CA VAL A 102 -16.10 5.20 13.48
C VAL A 102 -16.10 4.07 14.49
N THR A 103 -15.00 3.93 15.21
CA THR A 103 -14.92 3.02 16.37
C THR A 103 -15.35 3.80 17.61
N HIS A 104 -16.40 3.34 18.30
CA HIS A 104 -17.04 4.05 19.40
C HIS A 104 -17.67 3.10 20.43
N ASP A 105 -17.85 3.61 21.65
CA ASP A 105 -18.58 2.96 22.75
C ASP A 105 -19.98 3.59 22.99
N LEU A 106 -20.43 4.43 22.06
CA LEU A 106 -21.71 5.12 22.16
C LEU A 106 -22.89 4.13 22.08
N PRO A 107 -23.98 4.37 22.84
CA PRO A 107 -25.16 3.52 22.81
C PRO A 107 -25.93 3.57 21.49
N SER A 108 -25.77 4.66 20.71
CA SER A 108 -26.42 4.88 19.42
C SER A 108 -25.56 5.69 18.47
N THR A 109 -25.65 5.40 17.17
CA THR A 109 -25.00 6.15 16.09
C THR A 109 -25.65 7.52 15.82
N ALA A 110 -26.80 7.81 16.41
CA ALA A 110 -27.55 9.05 16.18
C ALA A 110 -26.73 10.32 16.49
N SER A 111 -25.91 10.30 17.54
CA SER A 111 -25.02 11.42 17.91
C SER A 111 -23.91 11.65 16.88
N ILE A 112 -23.41 10.61 16.23
CA ILE A 112 -22.44 10.70 15.14
C ILE A 112 -23.10 11.34 13.90
N VAL A 113 -24.28 10.84 13.52
CA VAL A 113 -25.05 11.39 12.38
C VAL A 113 -25.42 12.85 12.61
N GLU A 114 -25.86 13.22 13.83
CA GLU A 114 -26.19 14.60 14.18
C GLU A 114 -24.96 15.52 14.15
N ALA A 115 -23.83 15.04 14.65
CA ALA A 115 -22.57 15.78 14.58
C ALA A 115 -22.16 16.05 13.13
N ILE A 116 -22.25 15.06 12.23
CA ILE A 116 -21.96 15.21 10.79
C ILE A 116 -23.01 16.14 10.14
N LYS A 117 -24.28 16.02 10.48
CA LYS A 117 -25.35 16.90 10.00
C LYS A 117 -25.11 18.35 10.39
N SER A 118 -24.57 18.62 11.60
CA SER A 118 -24.20 19.96 12.03
C SER A 118 -23.12 20.62 11.17
N LEU A 119 -22.33 19.83 10.43
CA LEU A 119 -21.35 20.28 9.44
C LEU A 119 -21.98 20.51 8.05
N GLY A 120 -23.31 20.32 7.91
CA GLY A 120 -24.03 20.45 6.65
C GLY A 120 -23.85 19.26 5.71
N MET A 121 -23.36 18.13 6.21
CA MET A 121 -23.15 16.88 5.47
C MET A 121 -24.21 15.86 5.88
N HIS A 122 -24.53 14.95 4.97
CA HIS A 122 -25.39 13.80 5.25
C HIS A 122 -24.55 12.56 5.43
N ALA A 123 -24.81 11.78 6.46
CA ALA A 123 -24.16 10.51 6.72
C ALA A 123 -25.22 9.41 6.72
N ASP A 124 -25.10 8.53 5.74
CA ASP A 124 -25.95 7.36 5.60
C ASP A 124 -25.24 6.17 6.27
N PRO A 125 -25.81 5.56 7.32
CA PRO A 125 -25.24 4.36 7.89
C PRO A 125 -25.28 3.22 6.85
N ILE A 126 -24.17 2.52 6.71
CA ILE A 126 -24.08 1.35 5.83
C ILE A 126 -24.35 0.13 6.70
N GLU A 127 -25.52 -0.48 6.53
CA GLU A 127 -25.88 -1.76 7.14
C GLU A 127 -25.50 -2.91 6.21
N GLU A 128 -25.03 -4.02 6.76
CA GLU A 128 -24.75 -5.23 6.00
C GLU A 128 -26.06 -5.71 5.33
N GLY A 129 -26.12 -5.68 3.99
CA GLY A 129 -27.27 -6.17 3.23
C GLY A 129 -28.03 -5.15 2.41
N VAL A 130 -27.77 -3.85 2.53
CA VAL A 130 -28.44 -2.82 1.72
C VAL A 130 -27.70 -2.58 0.40
N PRO A 131 -28.39 -2.60 -0.78
CA PRO A 131 -27.75 -2.31 -2.06
C PRO A 131 -27.11 -0.93 -2.05
N ALA A 132 -25.92 -0.82 -2.70
CA ALA A 132 -25.25 0.46 -2.87
C ALA A 132 -26.23 1.48 -3.45
N ALA A 133 -26.39 2.64 -2.79
CA ALA A 133 -27.23 3.71 -3.27
C ALA A 133 -26.85 4.11 -4.70
N GLU A 134 -27.86 4.49 -5.48
CA GLU A 134 -27.71 4.93 -6.87
C GLU A 134 -26.57 5.94 -7.04
N PRO A 135 -25.85 5.92 -8.19
CA PRO A 135 -24.78 6.85 -8.44
C PRO A 135 -25.30 8.30 -8.32
N PRO A 136 -24.51 9.21 -7.73
CA PRO A 136 -24.95 10.58 -7.45
C PRO A 136 -25.46 11.25 -8.73
N ALA A 137 -26.60 11.93 -8.63
CA ALA A 137 -27.22 12.64 -9.73
C ALA A 137 -26.20 13.56 -10.42
N LYS A 138 -26.07 13.45 -11.74
CA LYS A 138 -25.14 14.26 -12.54
C LYS A 138 -25.31 15.73 -12.20
N LYS A 139 -24.28 16.37 -11.60
CA LYS A 139 -24.30 17.82 -11.34
C LYS A 139 -24.54 18.56 -12.65
N HIS A 140 -25.60 19.35 -12.71
CA HIS A 140 -25.91 20.15 -13.89
C HIS A 140 -24.83 21.24 -14.07
N TRP A 141 -24.34 21.38 -15.28
CA TRP A 141 -23.31 22.37 -15.64
C TRP A 141 -23.87 23.79 -15.90
N TRP A 142 -25.19 23.91 -16.12
CA TRP A 142 -25.83 25.17 -16.49
C TRP A 142 -25.70 26.29 -15.44
N PRO A 143 -25.71 26.06 -14.09
CA PRO A 143 -25.49 27.13 -13.12
C PRO A 143 -24.09 27.75 -13.25
N LEU A 144 -23.06 26.92 -13.52
CA LEU A 144 -21.72 27.40 -13.77
C LEU A 144 -21.61 28.22 -15.08
N ALA A 145 -22.29 27.77 -16.13
CA ALA A 145 -22.36 28.52 -17.38
C ALA A 145 -23.05 29.89 -17.19
N LEU A 146 -24.16 29.92 -16.44
CA LEU A 146 -24.87 31.16 -16.11
C LEU A 146 -23.98 32.10 -15.27
N SER A 147 -23.26 31.55 -14.31
CA SER A 147 -22.29 32.33 -13.51
C SER A 147 -21.18 32.93 -14.38
N GLY A 148 -20.63 32.17 -15.33
CA GLY A 148 -19.60 32.66 -16.24
C GLY A 148 -20.10 33.74 -17.19
N VAL A 149 -21.25 33.55 -17.81
CA VAL A 149 -21.88 34.57 -18.67
C VAL A 149 -22.19 35.84 -17.88
N GLY A 150 -22.71 35.68 -16.65
CA GLY A 150 -23.00 36.82 -15.77
C GLY A 150 -21.74 37.58 -15.35
N ALA A 151 -20.67 36.86 -14.98
CA ALA A 151 -19.40 37.48 -14.58
C ALA A 151 -18.76 38.25 -15.74
N LEU A 152 -18.65 37.62 -16.92
CA LEU A 152 -18.13 38.28 -18.13
C LEU A 152 -19.03 39.46 -18.58
N GLY A 153 -20.34 39.27 -18.50
CA GLY A 153 -21.30 40.33 -18.82
C GLY A 153 -21.17 41.54 -17.90
N ALA A 154 -21.03 41.31 -16.58
CA ALA A 154 -20.81 42.40 -15.63
C ALA A 154 -19.51 43.20 -15.90
N GLU A 155 -18.42 42.47 -16.25
CA GLU A 155 -17.13 43.05 -16.57
C GLU A 155 -17.19 43.84 -17.86
N VAL A 156 -17.78 43.33 -18.94
CA VAL A 156 -17.96 44.04 -20.22
C VAL A 156 -18.82 45.30 -20.04
N LEU A 157 -19.95 45.20 -19.32
CA LEU A 157 -20.82 46.35 -19.04
C LEU A 157 -20.10 47.41 -18.23
N HIS A 158 -19.23 47.04 -17.33
CA HIS A 158 -18.40 47.95 -16.54
C HIS A 158 -17.34 48.67 -17.42
N PHE A 159 -16.58 47.93 -18.22
CA PHE A 159 -15.55 48.52 -19.10
C PHE A 159 -16.11 49.39 -20.20
N THR A 160 -17.26 49.06 -20.76
CA THR A 160 -17.89 49.83 -21.83
C THR A 160 -18.77 50.99 -21.32
N ASN A 161 -18.96 51.11 -20.01
CA ASN A 161 -19.91 52.02 -19.39
C ASN A 161 -21.33 51.98 -20.04
N ALA A 162 -21.71 50.80 -20.56
CA ALA A 162 -22.92 50.64 -21.34
C ALA A 162 -24.22 50.54 -20.49
N ALA A 163 -24.09 50.39 -19.17
CA ALA A 163 -25.22 50.24 -18.26
C ALA A 163 -25.03 51.00 -16.94
N PRO A 164 -26.11 51.43 -16.29
CA PRO A 164 -26.06 51.98 -14.93
C PRO A 164 -25.46 50.97 -13.92
N THR A 165 -24.81 51.47 -12.88
CA THR A 165 -24.11 50.67 -11.85
C THR A 165 -25.04 49.64 -11.17
N TRP A 166 -26.31 49.92 -10.98
CA TRP A 166 -27.28 49.02 -10.40
C TRP A 166 -27.58 47.81 -11.30
N VAL A 167 -27.55 47.96 -12.64
CA VAL A 167 -27.68 46.82 -13.58
C VAL A 167 -26.50 45.91 -13.49
N ILE A 168 -25.27 46.48 -13.46
CA ILE A 168 -24.04 45.74 -13.29
C ILE A 168 -24.08 44.95 -11.96
N ALA A 169 -24.53 45.61 -10.88
CA ALA A 169 -24.69 44.98 -9.57
C ALA A 169 -25.66 43.76 -9.60
N ILE A 170 -26.79 43.89 -10.28
CA ILE A 170 -27.76 42.78 -10.42
C ILE A 170 -27.15 41.62 -11.21
N VAL A 171 -26.50 41.89 -12.35
CA VAL A 171 -25.89 40.88 -13.19
C VAL A 171 -24.79 40.14 -12.39
N ALA A 172 -23.95 40.87 -11.67
CA ALA A 172 -22.93 40.34 -10.81
C ALA A 172 -23.50 39.48 -9.67
N LEU A 173 -24.58 39.93 -9.02
CA LEU A 173 -25.24 39.19 -7.95
C LEU A 173 -25.85 37.88 -8.48
N VAL A 174 -26.50 37.90 -9.64
CA VAL A 174 -27.01 36.66 -10.30
C VAL A 174 -25.86 35.69 -10.58
N SER A 175 -24.75 36.20 -11.10
CA SER A 175 -23.54 35.38 -11.31
C SER A 175 -23.05 34.73 -10.01
N ILE A 176 -22.90 35.51 -8.95
CA ILE A 176 -22.41 35.04 -7.64
C ILE A 176 -23.37 34.00 -7.03
N LEU A 177 -24.67 34.23 -7.09
CA LEU A 177 -25.65 33.31 -6.53
C LEU A 177 -25.79 32.02 -7.34
N SER A 178 -25.69 32.08 -8.67
CA SER A 178 -25.78 30.89 -9.51
C SER A 178 -24.61 29.92 -9.36
N GLY A 179 -23.38 30.43 -9.25
CA GLY A 179 -22.15 29.61 -9.12
C GLY A 179 -21.66 29.43 -7.68
N GLY A 180 -21.77 30.47 -6.84
CA GLY A 180 -21.07 30.55 -5.55
C GLY A 180 -21.87 30.10 -4.33
N LEU A 181 -23.13 29.69 -4.47
CA LEU A 181 -23.96 29.35 -3.31
C LEU A 181 -23.40 28.21 -2.46
N THR A 182 -22.78 27.23 -3.10
CA THR A 182 -22.10 26.10 -2.42
C THR A 182 -20.88 26.58 -1.64
N THR A 183 -20.07 27.45 -2.23
CA THR A 183 -18.90 28.06 -1.59
C THR A 183 -19.29 28.91 -0.38
N TYR A 184 -20.34 29.72 -0.50
CA TYR A 184 -20.87 30.48 0.63
C TYR A 184 -21.39 29.60 1.76
N LYS A 185 -22.13 28.51 1.45
CA LYS A 185 -22.56 27.54 2.47
C LYS A 185 -21.38 26.91 3.20
N LYS A 186 -20.37 26.43 2.46
CA LYS A 186 -19.14 25.86 3.04
C LYS A 186 -18.37 26.90 3.86
N GLY A 187 -18.26 28.14 3.36
CA GLY A 187 -17.60 29.25 4.05
C GLY A 187 -18.31 29.62 5.36
N TRP A 188 -19.64 29.70 5.35
CA TRP A 188 -20.44 29.99 6.55
C TRP A 188 -20.30 28.90 7.63
N ILE A 189 -20.33 27.62 7.22
CA ILE A 189 -20.13 26.49 8.12
C ILE A 189 -18.72 26.56 8.74
N ALA A 190 -17.72 26.89 7.95
CA ALA A 190 -16.34 27.02 8.41
C ALA A 190 -16.18 28.18 9.43
N LEU A 191 -16.78 29.36 9.13
CA LEU A 191 -16.77 30.51 10.04
C LEU A 191 -17.47 30.18 11.37
N LYS A 192 -18.64 29.53 11.31
CA LYS A 192 -19.40 29.13 12.51
C LYS A 192 -18.59 28.18 13.41
N ASN A 193 -17.71 27.35 12.83
CA ASN A 193 -16.84 26.43 13.53
C ASN A 193 -15.45 27.03 13.83
N LEU A 194 -15.26 28.35 13.67
CA LEU A 194 -13.97 29.06 13.86
C LEU A 194 -12.82 28.46 13.05
N ASN A 195 -13.13 27.90 11.91
CA ASN A 195 -12.16 27.31 10.99
C ASN A 195 -12.01 28.21 9.75
N LEU A 196 -10.97 29.02 9.71
CA LEU A 196 -10.65 29.87 8.59
C LEU A 196 -10.04 29.01 7.45
N ASN A 197 -10.90 28.34 6.69
CA ASN A 197 -10.51 27.61 5.49
C ASN A 197 -10.64 28.48 4.23
N ILE A 198 -10.25 27.90 3.09
CA ILE A 198 -10.29 28.56 1.77
C ILE A 198 -11.66 29.13 1.46
N ASN A 199 -12.74 28.38 1.71
CA ASN A 199 -14.12 28.81 1.43
C ASN A 199 -14.53 30.00 2.32
N ALA A 200 -14.08 30.03 3.58
CA ALA A 200 -14.31 31.16 4.48
C ALA A 200 -13.60 32.44 4.00
N LEU A 201 -12.31 32.32 3.63
CA LEU A 201 -11.54 33.46 3.11
C LEU A 201 -12.14 34.02 1.82
N MET A 202 -12.52 33.13 0.88
CA MET A 202 -13.15 33.54 -0.38
C MET A 202 -14.52 34.21 -0.14
N SER A 203 -15.33 33.68 0.77
CA SER A 203 -16.61 34.27 1.13
C SER A 203 -16.46 35.67 1.74
N ILE A 204 -15.44 35.86 2.60
CA ILE A 204 -15.10 37.17 3.17
C ILE A 204 -14.62 38.14 2.08
N ALA A 205 -13.72 37.68 1.21
CA ALA A 205 -13.14 38.53 0.14
C ALA A 205 -14.22 39.00 -0.85
N VAL A 206 -15.09 38.07 -1.32
CA VAL A 206 -16.17 38.40 -2.24
C VAL A 206 -17.22 39.31 -1.58
N THR A 207 -17.60 39.03 -0.33
CA THR A 207 -18.53 39.90 0.43
C THR A 207 -17.93 41.31 0.62
N GLY A 208 -16.64 41.39 0.98
CA GLY A 208 -15.93 42.66 1.10
C GLY A 208 -15.89 43.46 -0.22
N ALA A 209 -15.62 42.77 -1.34
CA ALA A 209 -15.65 43.40 -2.68
C ALA A 209 -17.03 43.94 -3.05
N ILE A 210 -18.10 43.22 -2.74
CA ILE A 210 -19.48 43.67 -2.92
C ILE A 210 -19.75 44.96 -2.10
N LEU A 211 -19.33 44.98 -0.82
CA LEU A 211 -19.56 46.10 0.09
C LEU A 211 -18.83 47.38 -0.34
N ILE A 212 -17.65 47.24 -0.95
CA ILE A 212 -16.89 48.39 -1.48
C ILE A 212 -17.29 48.78 -2.92
N GLY A 213 -18.30 48.11 -3.51
CA GLY A 213 -18.83 48.43 -4.84
C GLY A 213 -18.08 47.78 -6.01
N GLN A 214 -17.15 46.86 -5.78
CA GLN A 214 -16.42 46.11 -6.81
C GLN A 214 -17.19 44.90 -7.30
N TRP A 215 -18.41 45.12 -7.82
CA TRP A 215 -19.36 44.06 -8.22
C TRP A 215 -18.84 43.14 -9.33
N PRO A 216 -18.26 43.66 -10.44
CA PRO A 216 -17.78 42.81 -11.52
C PRO A 216 -16.64 41.90 -11.06
N GLU A 217 -15.66 42.46 -10.32
CA GLU A 217 -14.53 41.69 -9.78
C GLU A 217 -15.01 40.60 -8.80
N ALA A 218 -15.98 40.93 -7.93
CA ALA A 218 -16.56 39.93 -7.01
C ALA A 218 -17.19 38.75 -7.75
N ALA A 219 -17.91 39.03 -8.86
CA ALA A 219 -18.53 38.00 -9.70
C ALA A 219 -17.47 37.14 -10.42
N MET A 220 -16.44 37.80 -10.99
CA MET A 220 -15.36 37.10 -11.67
C MET A 220 -14.56 36.20 -10.71
N VAL A 221 -14.22 36.70 -9.53
CA VAL A 221 -13.55 35.92 -8.47
C VAL A 221 -14.34 34.70 -8.09
N MET A 222 -15.65 34.83 -7.84
CA MET A 222 -16.50 33.70 -7.47
C MET A 222 -16.63 32.67 -8.60
N PHE A 223 -16.82 33.12 -9.84
CA PHE A 223 -16.87 32.26 -11.01
C PHE A 223 -15.57 31.47 -11.18
N LEU A 224 -14.41 32.16 -11.20
CA LEU A 224 -13.11 31.53 -11.36
C LEU A 224 -12.82 30.54 -10.23
N PHE A 225 -13.16 30.87 -8.99
CA PHE A 225 -13.01 29.98 -7.85
C PHE A 225 -13.87 28.71 -8.01
N THR A 226 -15.12 28.82 -8.44
CA THR A 226 -16.00 27.67 -8.68
C THR A 226 -15.46 26.79 -9.81
N VAL A 227 -14.89 27.40 -10.87
CA VAL A 227 -14.19 26.64 -11.93
C VAL A 227 -12.98 25.90 -11.38
N ALA A 228 -12.20 26.53 -10.49
CA ALA A 228 -11.06 25.90 -9.84
C ALA A 228 -11.47 24.68 -9.01
N GLU A 229 -12.50 24.82 -8.14
CA GLU A 229 -13.05 23.70 -7.37
C GLU A 229 -13.51 22.53 -8.27
N LEU A 230 -14.15 22.84 -9.41
CA LEU A 230 -14.60 21.81 -10.36
C LEU A 230 -13.41 21.07 -11.01
N ILE A 231 -12.37 21.79 -11.42
CA ILE A 231 -11.16 21.20 -12.02
C ILE A 231 -10.41 20.36 -10.99
N GLU A 232 -10.33 20.84 -9.76
CA GLU A 232 -9.74 20.11 -8.63
C GLU A 232 -10.47 18.79 -8.40
N ALA A 233 -11.78 18.81 -8.25
CA ALA A 233 -12.60 17.62 -8.06
C ALA A 233 -12.42 16.62 -9.21
N LYS A 234 -12.47 17.08 -10.47
CA LYS A 234 -12.25 16.20 -11.65
C LYS A 234 -10.83 15.64 -11.72
N SER A 235 -9.84 16.37 -11.23
CA SER A 235 -8.44 15.91 -11.23
C SER A 235 -8.23 14.83 -10.18
N LEU A 236 -8.82 14.99 -9.00
CA LEU A 236 -8.86 13.95 -7.95
C LEU A 236 -9.63 12.72 -8.44
N ASP A 237 -10.80 12.91 -9.09
CA ASP A 237 -11.56 11.82 -9.67
C ASP A 237 -10.75 11.06 -10.74
N ARG A 238 -9.96 11.75 -11.54
CA ARG A 238 -9.09 11.12 -12.54
C ARG A 238 -8.00 10.26 -11.92
N ALA A 239 -7.40 10.71 -10.83
CA ALA A 239 -6.43 9.93 -10.06
C ALA A 239 -7.10 8.72 -9.38
N ARG A 240 -8.32 8.90 -8.83
CA ARG A 240 -9.15 7.83 -8.24
C ARG A 240 -9.60 6.81 -9.28
N ASN A 241 -10.07 7.25 -10.43
CA ASN A 241 -10.54 6.37 -11.52
C ASN A 241 -9.41 5.48 -12.07
N ALA A 242 -8.15 5.89 -11.95
CA ALA A 242 -7.02 5.05 -12.28
C ALA A 242 -6.91 3.82 -11.34
N ILE A 243 -7.38 3.94 -10.10
CA ILE A 243 -7.45 2.85 -9.11
C ILE A 243 -8.76 2.07 -9.28
N SER A 244 -9.89 2.77 -9.42
CA SER A 244 -11.20 2.13 -9.65
C SER A 244 -11.24 1.30 -10.92
N GLY A 245 -10.41 1.61 -11.92
CA GLY A 245 -10.23 0.78 -13.11
C GLY A 245 -9.73 -0.63 -12.79
N LEU A 246 -9.01 -0.83 -11.69
CA LEU A 246 -8.61 -2.16 -11.20
C LEU A 246 -9.84 -2.94 -10.68
N MET A 247 -10.79 -2.26 -10.03
CA MET A 247 -12.02 -2.88 -9.51
C MET A 247 -12.93 -3.43 -10.63
N GLN A 248 -12.91 -2.82 -11.82
CA GLN A 248 -13.70 -3.24 -12.97
C GLN A 248 -13.05 -4.39 -13.77
N MET A 249 -11.93 -4.92 -13.31
CA MET A 249 -11.23 -6.02 -13.99
C MET A 249 -11.83 -7.40 -13.67
N THR A 250 -12.60 -7.54 -12.59
CA THR A 250 -13.30 -8.79 -12.28
C THR A 250 -14.59 -8.87 -13.07
N PRO A 251 -14.89 -9.96 -13.80
CA PRO A 251 -16.18 -10.16 -14.46
C PRO A 251 -17.29 -10.33 -13.39
N GLU A 252 -18.49 -9.92 -13.72
CA GLU A 252 -19.64 -10.07 -12.82
C GLU A 252 -20.09 -11.53 -12.70
N GLN A 253 -19.89 -12.31 -13.76
CA GLN A 253 -20.31 -13.71 -13.86
C GLN A 253 -19.15 -14.61 -14.29
N ALA A 254 -19.20 -15.88 -13.90
CA ALA A 254 -18.28 -16.93 -14.31
C ALA A 254 -19.02 -18.26 -14.53
N THR A 255 -18.48 -19.10 -15.41
CA THR A 255 -19.07 -20.40 -15.78
C THR A 255 -18.60 -21.49 -14.80
N VAL A 256 -19.50 -21.98 -13.94
CA VAL A 256 -19.24 -22.92 -12.85
C VAL A 256 -19.78 -24.30 -13.19
N ARG A 257 -18.99 -25.34 -12.90
CA ARG A 257 -19.41 -26.75 -13.03
C ARG A 257 -20.35 -27.12 -11.89
N GLN A 258 -21.53 -27.64 -12.25
CA GLN A 258 -22.53 -28.13 -11.30
C GLN A 258 -22.26 -29.57 -10.90
N ALA A 259 -22.94 -30.04 -9.83
CA ALA A 259 -22.81 -31.40 -9.35
C ALA A 259 -23.25 -32.49 -10.36
N ASP A 260 -24.13 -32.11 -11.31
CA ASP A 260 -24.59 -32.99 -12.41
C ASP A 260 -23.64 -32.97 -13.61
N GLY A 261 -22.53 -32.21 -13.55
CA GLY A 261 -21.54 -32.06 -14.63
C GLY A 261 -21.89 -31.00 -15.64
N SER A 262 -23.04 -30.33 -15.54
CA SER A 262 -23.44 -29.22 -16.39
C SER A 262 -22.66 -27.93 -16.04
N TRP A 263 -22.65 -26.95 -16.95
CA TRP A 263 -21.99 -25.66 -16.75
C TRP A 263 -23.05 -24.56 -16.68
N LEU A 264 -23.03 -23.76 -15.62
CA LEU A 264 -23.96 -22.68 -15.36
C LEU A 264 -23.20 -21.37 -15.10
N GLU A 265 -23.68 -20.27 -15.67
CA GLU A 265 -23.21 -18.94 -15.31
C GLU A 265 -23.72 -18.54 -13.93
N GLN A 266 -22.82 -18.15 -13.05
CA GLN A 266 -23.13 -17.66 -11.69
C GLN A 266 -22.40 -16.36 -11.42
N GLU A 267 -22.98 -15.51 -10.56
CA GLU A 267 -22.29 -14.31 -10.10
C GLU A 267 -21.03 -14.70 -9.30
N VAL A 268 -19.89 -14.07 -9.67
CA VAL A 268 -18.57 -14.39 -9.09
C VAL A 268 -18.56 -14.28 -7.56
N LYS A 269 -19.29 -13.35 -7.00
CA LYS A 269 -19.40 -13.15 -5.54
C LYS A 269 -20.07 -14.29 -4.79
N ASN A 270 -20.86 -15.13 -5.49
CA ASN A 270 -21.62 -16.23 -4.91
C ASN A 270 -20.98 -17.59 -5.16
N ILE A 271 -19.76 -17.64 -5.71
CA ILE A 271 -19.05 -18.89 -6.00
C ILE A 271 -18.21 -19.28 -4.78
N ASP A 272 -18.43 -20.49 -4.28
CA ASP A 272 -17.72 -21.02 -3.13
C ASP A 272 -16.29 -21.48 -3.46
N MET A 273 -15.43 -21.52 -2.43
CA MET A 273 -14.10 -22.13 -2.55
C MET A 273 -14.24 -23.62 -2.87
N GLY A 274 -13.36 -24.11 -3.75
CA GLY A 274 -13.38 -25.50 -4.23
C GLY A 274 -14.25 -25.75 -5.46
N ALA A 275 -15.06 -24.78 -5.90
CA ALA A 275 -15.81 -24.87 -7.15
C ALA A 275 -14.87 -24.94 -8.36
N ILE A 276 -15.29 -25.66 -9.41
CA ILE A 276 -14.56 -25.71 -10.70
C ILE A 276 -15.16 -24.68 -11.64
N VAL A 277 -14.32 -23.78 -12.11
CA VAL A 277 -14.69 -22.68 -13.03
C VAL A 277 -13.99 -22.87 -14.38
N ARG A 278 -14.71 -22.65 -15.47
CA ARG A 278 -14.18 -22.67 -16.84
C ARG A 278 -14.04 -21.24 -17.36
N VAL A 279 -12.91 -20.97 -18.00
CA VAL A 279 -12.63 -19.69 -18.69
C VAL A 279 -12.23 -19.97 -20.13
N ARG A 280 -12.93 -19.33 -21.07
CA ARG A 280 -12.68 -19.42 -22.50
C ARG A 280 -11.61 -18.42 -22.96
N PRO A 281 -11.04 -18.60 -24.14
CA PRO A 281 -10.16 -17.58 -24.74
C PRO A 281 -10.85 -16.22 -24.83
N GLY A 282 -10.13 -15.17 -24.40
CA GLY A 282 -10.62 -13.79 -24.36
C GLY A 282 -11.43 -13.42 -23.09
N GLU A 283 -11.81 -14.40 -22.27
CA GLU A 283 -12.54 -14.14 -21.03
C GLU A 283 -11.59 -13.76 -19.88
N ARG A 284 -12.12 -13.01 -18.92
CA ARG A 284 -11.42 -12.68 -17.66
C ARG A 284 -11.62 -13.76 -16.62
N ILE A 285 -10.57 -14.08 -15.89
CA ILE A 285 -10.61 -14.98 -14.74
C ILE A 285 -11.32 -14.25 -13.59
N GLY A 286 -12.38 -14.85 -13.05
CA GLY A 286 -13.25 -14.22 -12.03
C GLY A 286 -12.72 -14.33 -10.60
N LEU A 287 -12.03 -15.42 -10.29
CA LEU A 287 -11.58 -15.79 -8.95
C LEU A 287 -10.16 -16.37 -8.98
N ASP A 288 -9.44 -16.25 -7.87
CA ASP A 288 -8.15 -16.93 -7.73
C ASP A 288 -8.35 -18.44 -7.66
N GLY A 289 -7.46 -19.19 -8.31
CA GLY A 289 -7.57 -20.64 -8.34
C GLY A 289 -6.30 -21.34 -8.83
N GLU A 290 -6.40 -22.66 -8.90
CA GLU A 290 -5.37 -23.55 -9.43
C GLU A 290 -5.94 -24.29 -10.65
N VAL A 291 -5.21 -24.29 -11.75
CA VAL A 291 -5.63 -24.95 -13.00
C VAL A 291 -5.72 -26.45 -12.78
N THR A 292 -6.86 -27.04 -13.12
CA THR A 292 -7.11 -28.50 -13.00
C THR A 292 -7.08 -29.17 -14.37
N ALA A 293 -7.41 -28.44 -15.45
CA ALA A 293 -7.40 -28.98 -16.81
C ALA A 293 -7.20 -27.86 -17.85
N GLY A 294 -6.60 -28.21 -18.97
CA GLY A 294 -6.33 -27.30 -20.07
C GLY A 294 -4.91 -26.71 -20.04
N GLN A 295 -4.54 -26.05 -21.15
CA GLN A 295 -3.32 -25.26 -21.28
C GLN A 295 -3.66 -23.98 -22.03
N SER A 296 -3.11 -22.86 -21.56
CA SER A 296 -3.31 -21.55 -22.18
C SER A 296 -2.19 -20.58 -21.83
N THR A 297 -2.16 -19.46 -22.52
CA THR A 297 -1.42 -18.27 -22.10
C THR A 297 -2.38 -17.29 -21.39
N VAL A 298 -1.96 -16.75 -20.27
CA VAL A 298 -2.74 -15.81 -19.46
C VAL A 298 -2.01 -14.48 -19.37
N ASP A 299 -2.68 -13.40 -19.74
CA ASP A 299 -2.19 -12.04 -19.53
C ASP A 299 -2.42 -11.63 -18.08
N GLN A 300 -1.35 -11.57 -17.31
CA GLN A 300 -1.34 -11.20 -15.91
C GLN A 300 -0.95 -9.73 -15.68
N ALA A 301 -0.72 -8.95 -16.72
CA ALA A 301 -0.36 -7.53 -16.63
C ALA A 301 -1.26 -6.69 -15.70
N PRO A 302 -2.58 -6.94 -15.59
CA PRO A 302 -3.43 -6.22 -14.66
C PRO A 302 -3.04 -6.36 -13.18
N ILE A 303 -2.35 -7.44 -12.81
CA ILE A 303 -1.97 -7.77 -11.42
C ILE A 303 -0.47 -7.63 -11.22
N THR A 304 0.33 -8.24 -12.11
CA THR A 304 1.78 -8.28 -11.97
C THR A 304 2.46 -7.06 -12.60
N GLY A 305 1.81 -6.43 -13.56
CA GLY A 305 2.37 -5.35 -14.38
C GLY A 305 3.32 -5.84 -15.49
N GLU A 306 3.49 -7.15 -15.67
CA GLU A 306 4.30 -7.73 -16.73
C GLU A 306 3.50 -7.84 -18.04
N SER A 307 4.06 -7.34 -19.13
CA SER A 307 3.36 -7.26 -20.42
C SER A 307 3.35 -8.58 -21.21
N LEU A 308 4.17 -9.55 -20.84
CA LEU A 308 4.25 -10.83 -21.53
C LEU A 308 3.26 -11.83 -20.92
N PRO A 309 2.38 -12.44 -21.74
CA PRO A 309 1.52 -13.51 -21.26
C PRO A 309 2.32 -14.71 -20.76
N ILE A 310 1.84 -15.34 -19.69
CA ILE A 310 2.49 -16.48 -19.05
C ILE A 310 1.74 -17.76 -19.42
N GLU A 311 2.48 -18.80 -19.81
CA GLU A 311 1.89 -20.13 -20.03
C GLU A 311 1.38 -20.71 -18.70
N LYS A 312 0.19 -21.33 -18.77
CA LYS A 312 -0.48 -21.97 -17.65
C LYS A 312 -0.94 -23.37 -18.02
N ALA A 313 -0.62 -24.32 -17.16
CA ALA A 313 -0.98 -25.73 -17.25
C ALA A 313 -1.57 -26.23 -15.93
N ALA A 314 -2.00 -27.48 -15.88
CA ALA A 314 -2.52 -28.09 -14.66
C ALA A 314 -1.51 -28.01 -13.49
N GLY A 315 -1.96 -27.51 -12.33
CA GLY A 315 -1.16 -27.23 -11.12
C GLY A 315 -0.72 -25.77 -10.99
N ASP A 316 -0.87 -24.93 -12.04
CA ASP A 316 -0.48 -23.53 -11.99
C ASP A 316 -1.56 -22.65 -11.36
N LYS A 317 -1.13 -21.63 -10.61
CA LYS A 317 -2.03 -20.61 -10.05
C LYS A 317 -2.49 -19.62 -11.11
N VAL A 318 -3.77 -19.25 -11.02
CA VAL A 318 -4.40 -18.19 -11.82
C VAL A 318 -5.06 -17.17 -10.88
N PHE A 319 -5.12 -15.90 -11.31
CA PHE A 319 -5.56 -14.79 -10.47
C PHE A 319 -6.77 -14.06 -11.07
N ALA A 320 -7.68 -13.63 -10.18
CA ALA A 320 -8.84 -12.83 -10.56
C ALA A 320 -8.44 -11.54 -11.29
N GLY A 321 -9.17 -11.20 -12.35
CA GLY A 321 -8.91 -9.99 -13.16
C GLY A 321 -7.94 -10.17 -14.32
N THR A 322 -7.20 -11.30 -14.38
CA THR A 322 -6.31 -11.65 -15.51
C THR A 322 -7.11 -12.14 -16.72
N ILE A 323 -6.51 -12.13 -17.91
CA ILE A 323 -7.21 -12.44 -19.15
C ILE A 323 -6.64 -13.73 -19.74
N ASN A 324 -7.51 -14.72 -19.95
CA ASN A 324 -7.17 -15.95 -20.66
C ASN A 324 -7.10 -15.69 -22.16
N GLN A 325 -6.02 -16.10 -22.86
CA GLN A 325 -5.81 -15.72 -24.25
C GLN A 325 -6.04 -16.85 -25.27
N ALA A 326 -5.42 -18.01 -25.09
CA ALA A 326 -5.30 -18.99 -26.17
C ALA A 326 -6.22 -20.20 -26.02
N GLY A 327 -6.09 -20.96 -24.94
CA GLY A 327 -6.82 -22.19 -24.69
C GLY A 327 -7.97 -22.02 -23.68
N SER A 328 -8.85 -23.01 -23.57
CA SER A 328 -9.81 -23.06 -22.48
C SER A 328 -9.14 -23.64 -21.23
N LEU A 329 -9.32 -22.98 -20.09
CA LEU A 329 -8.82 -23.43 -18.79
C LEU A 329 -9.99 -23.81 -17.87
N GLU A 330 -9.83 -24.90 -17.11
CA GLU A 330 -10.65 -25.20 -15.95
C GLU A 330 -9.76 -25.07 -14.70
N TYR A 331 -10.23 -24.34 -13.71
CA TYR A 331 -9.50 -24.13 -12.47
C TYR A 331 -10.40 -24.33 -11.24
N LYS A 332 -9.81 -24.79 -10.16
CA LYS A 332 -10.43 -24.92 -8.85
C LYS A 332 -10.25 -23.64 -8.06
N VAL A 333 -11.33 -23.05 -7.58
CA VAL A 333 -11.31 -21.81 -6.79
C VAL A 333 -10.60 -22.03 -5.47
N THR A 334 -9.60 -21.19 -5.15
CA THR A 334 -8.79 -21.25 -3.93
C THR A 334 -9.06 -20.10 -2.96
N ALA A 335 -9.68 -19.03 -3.41
CA ALA A 335 -10.03 -17.89 -2.57
C ALA A 335 -11.43 -17.34 -2.91
N ALA A 336 -12.16 -16.91 -1.89
CA ALA A 336 -13.45 -16.22 -2.08
C ALA A 336 -13.26 -14.87 -2.80
N ALA A 337 -14.30 -14.36 -3.44
CA ALA A 337 -14.25 -13.14 -4.24
C ALA A 337 -13.74 -11.91 -3.48
N ASN A 338 -14.11 -11.78 -2.20
CA ASN A 338 -13.68 -10.69 -1.31
C ASN A 338 -12.25 -10.86 -0.78
N ASN A 339 -11.66 -12.06 -0.90
CA ASN A 339 -10.30 -12.37 -0.47
C ASN A 339 -9.37 -12.73 -1.64
N SER A 340 -9.80 -12.47 -2.87
CA SER A 340 -8.95 -12.65 -4.06
C SER A 340 -7.74 -11.72 -4.03
N THR A 341 -6.69 -12.08 -4.74
CA THR A 341 -5.49 -11.24 -4.89
C THR A 341 -5.85 -9.83 -5.36
N LEU A 342 -6.75 -9.70 -6.31
CA LEU A 342 -7.23 -8.40 -6.78
C LEU A 342 -7.97 -7.62 -5.69
N ALA A 343 -8.83 -8.27 -4.89
CA ALA A 343 -9.52 -7.64 -3.78
C ALA A 343 -8.54 -7.14 -2.71
N ARG A 344 -7.50 -7.91 -2.39
CA ARG A 344 -6.41 -7.49 -1.48
C ARG A 344 -5.62 -6.30 -2.01
N ILE A 345 -5.34 -6.24 -3.32
CA ILE A 345 -4.72 -5.09 -3.98
C ILE A 345 -5.56 -3.84 -3.77
N ILE A 346 -6.84 -3.92 -4.07
CA ILE A 346 -7.78 -2.81 -3.93
C ILE A 346 -7.81 -2.32 -2.48
N HIS A 347 -7.95 -3.23 -1.55
CA HIS A 347 -7.98 -2.95 -0.11
C HIS A 347 -6.69 -2.26 0.38
N ALA A 348 -5.52 -2.77 -0.02
CA ALA A 348 -4.25 -2.16 0.36
C ALA A 348 -4.11 -0.72 -0.19
N VAL A 349 -4.56 -0.47 -1.43
CA VAL A 349 -4.55 0.88 -2.02
C VAL A 349 -5.54 1.81 -1.32
N GLU A 350 -6.70 1.31 -0.90
CA GLU A 350 -7.67 2.07 -0.12
C GLU A 350 -7.15 2.45 1.27
N GLN A 351 -6.55 1.49 1.98
CA GLN A 351 -5.89 1.75 3.27
C GLN A 351 -4.74 2.75 3.13
N ALA A 352 -3.94 2.64 2.06
CA ALA A 352 -2.82 3.53 1.80
C ALA A 352 -3.22 5.01 1.74
N GLN A 353 -4.43 5.32 1.34
CA GLN A 353 -4.94 6.68 1.28
C GLN A 353 -5.35 7.24 2.64
N GLY A 354 -5.69 6.38 3.60
CA GLY A 354 -5.97 6.78 4.98
C GLY A 354 -4.74 7.29 5.72
N ALA A 355 -3.55 6.79 5.38
CA ALA A 355 -2.29 7.15 6.01
C ALA A 355 -1.68 8.41 5.38
N ARG A 356 -1.83 9.57 6.06
CA ARG A 356 -1.32 10.87 5.57
C ARG A 356 0.20 10.89 5.47
N ALA A 357 0.71 11.24 4.28
CA ALA A 357 2.13 11.43 4.03
C ALA A 357 2.73 12.57 4.87
N PRO A 358 4.04 12.53 5.21
CA PRO A 358 4.71 13.57 5.99
C PRO A 358 4.54 14.97 5.41
N THR A 359 4.69 15.14 4.08
CA THR A 359 4.46 16.42 3.41
C THR A 359 3.02 16.88 3.55
N GLN A 360 2.03 15.99 3.49
CA GLN A 360 0.63 16.36 3.70
C GLN A 360 0.39 16.84 5.13
N ARG A 361 0.92 16.14 6.15
CA ARG A 361 0.84 16.58 7.55
C ARG A 361 1.50 17.93 7.77
N PHE A 362 2.64 18.18 7.12
CA PHE A 362 3.32 19.47 7.16
C PHE A 362 2.45 20.57 6.56
N VAL A 363 1.88 20.37 5.38
CA VAL A 363 1.01 21.33 4.68
C VAL A 363 -0.23 21.64 5.53
N ASP A 364 -0.87 20.63 6.11
CA ASP A 364 -2.03 20.79 6.98
C ASP A 364 -1.69 21.61 8.25
N SER A 365 -0.54 21.32 8.87
CA SER A 365 -0.07 22.05 10.06
C SER A 365 0.32 23.50 9.72
N PHE A 366 0.97 23.71 8.58
CA PHE A 366 1.30 25.02 8.06
C PHE A 366 0.03 25.84 7.80
N ALA A 367 -0.96 25.28 7.12
CA ALA A 367 -2.21 25.96 6.80
C ALA A 367 -2.98 26.41 8.07
N LYS A 368 -2.96 25.62 9.15
CA LYS A 368 -3.59 25.97 10.43
C LYS A 368 -3.04 27.23 11.09
N VAL A 369 -1.76 27.51 10.90
CA VAL A 369 -1.09 28.71 11.46
C VAL A 369 -1.09 29.85 10.46
N TYR A 370 -0.76 29.54 9.20
CA TYR A 370 -0.63 30.50 8.13
C TYR A 370 -1.93 31.25 7.82
N THR A 371 -3.05 30.53 7.70
CA THR A 371 -4.32 31.14 7.30
C THR A 371 -4.84 32.20 8.31
N PRO A 372 -4.88 31.94 9.64
CA PRO A 372 -5.20 32.97 10.61
C PRO A 372 -4.20 34.14 10.64
N ALA A 373 -2.91 33.85 10.47
CA ALA A 373 -1.88 34.91 10.45
C ALA A 373 -2.07 35.84 9.25
N VAL A 374 -2.35 35.31 8.07
CA VAL A 374 -2.68 36.10 6.86
C VAL A 374 -3.94 36.93 7.06
N PHE A 375 -4.98 36.36 7.67
CA PHE A 375 -6.21 37.09 7.97
C PHE A 375 -5.95 38.29 8.88
N LEU A 376 -5.20 38.09 9.97
CA LEU A 376 -4.83 39.18 10.88
C LEU A 376 -3.94 40.23 10.19
N PHE A 377 -3.02 39.79 9.35
CA PHE A 377 -2.16 40.69 8.57
C PHE A 377 -2.97 41.54 7.55
N ALA A 378 -3.92 40.90 6.83
CA ALA A 378 -4.83 41.59 5.93
C ALA A 378 -5.71 42.60 6.67
N LEU A 379 -6.20 42.26 7.87
CA LEU A 379 -6.93 43.17 8.73
C LEU A 379 -6.06 44.37 9.14
N GLY A 380 -4.78 44.15 9.48
CA GLY A 380 -3.81 45.22 9.74
C GLY A 380 -3.59 46.11 8.54
N VAL A 381 -3.45 45.56 7.33
CA VAL A 381 -3.34 46.31 6.07
C VAL A 381 -4.58 47.14 5.79
N ALA A 382 -5.79 46.63 6.13
CA ALA A 382 -7.02 47.41 5.96
C ALA A 382 -7.18 48.55 6.94
N LEU A 383 -6.70 48.41 8.18
CA LEU A 383 -6.97 49.35 9.26
C LEU A 383 -5.83 50.33 9.55
N ILE A 384 -4.56 49.88 9.56
CA ILE A 384 -3.44 50.68 10.05
C ILE A 384 -3.17 51.89 9.16
N PRO A 385 -3.06 51.79 7.82
CA PRO A 385 -2.73 52.96 7.00
C PRO A 385 -3.85 54.03 6.96
N PRO A 386 -5.15 53.67 6.85
CA PRO A 386 -6.20 54.70 6.95
C PRO A 386 -6.27 55.39 8.32
N LEU A 387 -5.98 54.68 9.40
CA LEU A 387 -6.07 55.24 10.76
C LEU A 387 -4.83 56.11 11.13
N PHE A 388 -3.64 55.69 10.70
CA PHE A 388 -2.38 56.28 11.18
C PHE A 388 -1.56 57.00 10.10
N MET A 389 -1.83 56.77 8.78
CA MET A 389 -1.06 57.26 7.67
C MET A 389 -1.89 58.10 6.65
N ALA A 390 -3.08 58.54 7.05
CA ALA A 390 -4.03 59.25 6.20
C ALA A 390 -4.35 58.56 4.86
N GLY A 391 -4.27 57.23 4.83
CA GLY A 391 -4.60 56.43 3.65
C GLY A 391 -6.10 56.47 3.33
N VAL A 392 -6.44 56.36 2.05
CA VAL A 392 -7.82 56.25 1.60
C VAL A 392 -8.39 54.88 1.98
N TRP A 393 -9.47 54.81 2.75
CA TRP A 393 -10.09 53.57 3.23
C TRP A 393 -10.39 52.58 2.11
N PHE A 394 -10.93 53.05 1.01
CA PHE A 394 -11.26 52.22 -0.15
C PHE A 394 -10.04 51.45 -0.67
N ASP A 395 -8.93 52.13 -0.92
CA ASP A 395 -7.72 51.55 -1.51
C ASP A 395 -7.10 50.49 -0.60
N TRP A 396 -7.06 50.76 0.69
CA TRP A 396 -6.43 49.85 1.65
C TRP A 396 -7.31 48.63 1.99
N ILE A 397 -8.64 48.81 2.04
CA ILE A 397 -9.59 47.66 2.15
C ILE A 397 -9.48 46.81 0.90
N TYR A 398 -9.46 47.41 -0.30
CA TYR A 398 -9.30 46.68 -1.55
C TYR A 398 -8.01 45.87 -1.59
N ARG A 399 -6.88 46.48 -1.24
CA ARG A 399 -5.57 45.77 -1.13
C ARG A 399 -5.61 44.64 -0.12
N ALA A 400 -6.26 44.84 1.00
CA ALA A 400 -6.43 43.78 2.00
C ALA A 400 -7.25 42.58 1.47
N LEU A 401 -8.31 42.84 0.70
CA LEU A 401 -9.12 41.82 0.07
C LEU A 401 -8.32 41.07 -1.02
N VAL A 402 -7.57 41.79 -1.86
CA VAL A 402 -6.65 41.16 -2.83
C VAL A 402 -5.61 40.29 -2.11
N LEU A 403 -5.05 40.80 -1.00
CA LEU A 403 -4.09 40.03 -0.18
C LEU A 403 -4.68 38.72 0.35
N LEU A 404 -5.93 38.74 0.83
CA LEU A 404 -6.61 37.52 1.30
C LEU A 404 -6.74 36.46 0.19
N VAL A 405 -7.05 36.90 -1.01
CA VAL A 405 -7.17 36.04 -2.18
C VAL A 405 -5.80 35.45 -2.58
N VAL A 406 -4.78 36.30 -2.75
CA VAL A 406 -3.41 35.88 -3.15
C VAL A 406 -2.79 34.93 -2.14
N ALA A 407 -3.01 35.19 -0.87
CA ALA A 407 -2.39 34.43 0.20
C ALA A 407 -3.01 33.07 0.47
N CYS A 408 -4.13 32.72 -0.18
CA CYS A 408 -4.75 31.39 -0.05
C CYS A 408 -3.77 30.27 -0.44
N PRO A 409 -3.47 29.25 0.39
CA PRO A 409 -2.52 28.18 0.06
C PRO A 409 -3.12 27.07 -0.81
N CYS A 410 -4.07 27.39 -1.73
CA CYS A 410 -4.86 26.43 -2.50
C CYS A 410 -4.00 25.40 -3.25
N ALA A 411 -3.09 25.88 -4.09
CA ALA A 411 -2.20 25.04 -4.89
C ALA A 411 -1.33 24.10 -4.04
N LEU A 412 -0.90 24.55 -2.85
CA LEU A 412 -0.08 23.75 -1.94
C LEU A 412 -0.87 22.60 -1.32
N VAL A 413 -2.10 22.89 -0.89
CA VAL A 413 -2.99 21.90 -0.24
C VAL A 413 -3.42 20.81 -1.22
N ILE A 414 -3.71 21.16 -2.48
CA ILE A 414 -4.18 20.23 -3.53
C ILE A 414 -3.05 19.38 -4.10
N SER A 415 -1.86 19.97 -4.27
CA SER A 415 -0.72 19.32 -4.93
C SER A 415 -0.32 18.01 -4.28
N THR A 416 -0.30 17.97 -2.94
CA THR A 416 0.20 16.81 -2.20
C THR A 416 -0.67 15.57 -2.38
N PRO A 417 -2.00 15.59 -2.09
CA PRO A 417 -2.84 14.40 -2.26
C PRO A 417 -2.89 13.91 -3.71
N VAL A 418 -2.97 14.83 -4.70
CA VAL A 418 -2.99 14.43 -6.12
C VAL A 418 -1.70 13.73 -6.51
N THR A 419 -0.55 14.22 -6.07
CA THR A 419 0.76 13.62 -6.39
C THR A 419 0.90 12.24 -5.73
N ILE A 420 0.53 12.10 -4.44
CA ILE A 420 0.62 10.85 -3.70
C ILE A 420 -0.33 9.80 -4.31
N VAL A 421 -1.60 10.14 -4.55
CA VAL A 421 -2.57 9.21 -5.15
C VAL A 421 -2.13 8.76 -6.54
N SER A 422 -1.59 9.69 -7.35
CA SER A 422 -1.03 9.35 -8.67
C SER A 422 0.16 8.40 -8.57
N GLY A 423 1.03 8.59 -7.59
CA GLY A 423 2.18 7.70 -7.33
C GLY A 423 1.75 6.32 -6.85
N LEU A 424 0.79 6.23 -5.93
CA LEU A 424 0.21 4.96 -5.46
C LEU A 424 -0.45 4.19 -6.61
N ALA A 425 -1.21 4.88 -7.47
CA ALA A 425 -1.83 4.28 -8.65
C ALA A 425 -0.79 3.78 -9.67
N ALA A 426 0.31 4.51 -9.85
CA ALA A 426 1.41 4.09 -10.72
C ALA A 426 2.15 2.86 -10.17
N ALA A 427 2.35 2.79 -8.84
CA ALA A 427 2.93 1.62 -8.16
C ALA A 427 2.04 0.38 -8.33
N ALA A 428 0.74 0.52 -8.05
CA ALA A 428 -0.22 -0.58 -8.15
C ALA A 428 -0.27 -1.20 -9.55
N ARG A 429 -0.21 -0.37 -10.62
CA ARG A 429 -0.14 -0.86 -12.01
C ARG A 429 1.13 -1.66 -12.33
N LYS A 430 2.19 -1.49 -11.53
CA LYS A 430 3.43 -2.25 -11.65
C LYS A 430 3.47 -3.45 -10.71
N GLY A 431 2.34 -3.82 -10.10
CA GLY A 431 2.28 -4.89 -9.11
C GLY A 431 3.02 -4.58 -7.81
N ILE A 432 3.16 -3.29 -7.47
CA ILE A 432 3.78 -2.84 -6.21
C ILE A 432 2.69 -2.24 -5.34
N LEU A 433 2.29 -2.94 -4.29
CA LEU A 433 1.30 -2.48 -3.34
C LEU A 433 1.98 -1.72 -2.21
N ILE A 434 1.58 -0.49 -1.99
CA ILE A 434 2.14 0.38 -0.95
C ILE A 434 1.03 0.72 0.04
N LYS A 435 1.20 0.41 1.32
CA LYS A 435 0.19 0.63 2.37
C LYS A 435 0.08 2.06 2.87
N GLY A 436 0.82 3.01 2.31
CA GLY A 436 0.71 4.41 2.72
C GLY A 436 1.55 5.38 1.93
N GLY A 437 1.06 6.61 1.76
CA GLY A 437 1.81 7.70 1.15
C GLY A 437 3.11 8.02 1.91
N VAL A 438 3.19 7.64 3.18
CA VAL A 438 4.40 7.75 4.02
C VAL A 438 5.56 6.97 3.41
N TYR A 439 5.31 5.71 3.03
CA TYR A 439 6.31 4.82 2.46
C TYR A 439 6.71 5.23 1.06
N LEU A 440 5.73 5.66 0.24
CA LEU A 440 6.01 6.21 -1.09
C LEU A 440 6.88 7.47 -1.02
N GLU A 441 6.63 8.35 -0.06
CA GLU A 441 7.42 9.57 0.13
C GLU A 441 8.78 9.29 0.78
N GLY A 442 8.87 8.25 1.62
CA GLY A 442 10.07 7.87 2.39
C GLY A 442 11.07 7.00 1.63
N GLY A 443 10.61 6.20 0.67
CA GLY A 443 11.38 5.12 0.04
C GLY A 443 12.69 5.55 -0.62
N TYR A 444 12.76 6.76 -1.17
CA TYR A 444 14.01 7.26 -1.76
C TYR A 444 15.12 7.56 -0.75
N LYS A 445 14.79 7.54 0.54
CA LYS A 445 15.75 7.82 1.63
C LYS A 445 16.46 6.57 2.12
N LEU A 446 16.02 5.38 1.69
CA LEU A 446 16.70 4.14 2.03
C LEU A 446 18.14 4.17 1.52
N ASP A 447 19.07 3.77 2.36
CA ASP A 447 20.51 3.63 2.06
C ASP A 447 21.03 2.20 2.28
N TYR A 448 20.25 1.38 3.00
CA TYR A 448 20.49 -0.04 3.17
C TYR A 448 19.23 -0.86 2.83
N LEU A 449 19.44 -2.04 2.21
CA LEU A 449 18.41 -3.04 2.02
C LEU A 449 18.90 -4.37 2.60
N ALA A 450 18.23 -4.85 3.64
CA ALA A 450 18.39 -6.19 4.17
C ALA A 450 17.44 -7.14 3.41
N LEU A 451 17.96 -8.31 3.01
CA LEU A 451 17.23 -9.30 2.22
C LEU A 451 17.30 -10.65 2.92
N ASP A 452 16.14 -11.31 3.07
CA ASP A 452 16.15 -12.74 3.36
C ASP A 452 16.66 -13.54 2.15
N LYS A 453 17.12 -14.75 2.37
CA LYS A 453 17.58 -15.65 1.32
C LYS A 453 16.42 -16.38 0.63
N THR A 454 15.69 -17.19 1.43
CA THR A 454 14.74 -18.19 0.95
C THR A 454 13.45 -17.53 0.45
N GLY A 455 12.98 -17.90 -0.75
CA GLY A 455 11.78 -17.30 -1.33
C GLY A 455 11.97 -15.84 -1.79
N THR A 456 12.98 -15.15 -1.32
CA THR A 456 13.34 -13.77 -1.68
C THR A 456 14.38 -13.72 -2.79
N LEU A 457 15.63 -14.05 -2.48
CA LEU A 457 16.72 -14.11 -3.45
C LEU A 457 16.69 -15.38 -4.29
N THR A 458 16.17 -16.44 -3.73
CA THR A 458 16.06 -17.78 -4.30
C THR A 458 14.60 -18.13 -4.59
N HIS A 459 14.37 -19.22 -5.32
CA HIS A 459 13.01 -19.68 -5.66
C HIS A 459 12.22 -20.22 -4.46
N GLY A 460 12.89 -20.52 -3.31
CA GLY A 460 12.26 -21.13 -2.13
C GLY A 460 11.88 -22.60 -2.35
N LYS A 461 12.27 -23.17 -3.48
CA LYS A 461 12.01 -24.56 -3.86
C LYS A 461 13.34 -25.23 -4.14
N PRO A 462 13.83 -26.07 -3.22
CA PRO A 462 15.04 -26.85 -3.46
C PRO A 462 14.89 -27.75 -4.69
N VAL A 463 15.93 -27.79 -5.53
CA VAL A 463 16.02 -28.69 -6.68
C VAL A 463 17.28 -29.52 -6.60
N GLN A 464 17.25 -30.74 -7.15
CA GLN A 464 18.46 -31.56 -7.27
C GLN A 464 19.37 -30.93 -8.33
N THR A 465 20.54 -30.47 -7.91
CA THR A 465 21.53 -29.82 -8.79
C THR A 465 22.58 -30.76 -9.30
N ASP A 466 23.01 -31.74 -8.45
CA ASP A 466 24.07 -32.66 -8.79
C ASP A 466 23.72 -34.09 -8.38
N TYR A 467 24.27 -35.00 -9.12
CA TYR A 467 24.26 -36.43 -8.87
C TYR A 467 25.63 -37.02 -9.14
N LEU A 468 26.14 -37.80 -8.21
CA LEU A 468 27.42 -38.48 -8.35
C LEU A 468 27.32 -39.92 -7.84
N ALA A 469 27.41 -40.89 -8.74
CA ALA A 469 27.59 -42.29 -8.37
C ALA A 469 29.00 -42.51 -7.81
N LEU A 470 29.09 -43.23 -6.71
CA LEU A 470 30.39 -43.57 -6.10
C LEU A 470 31.02 -44.82 -6.75
N PHE A 471 30.17 -45.65 -7.38
CA PHE A 471 30.60 -46.83 -8.12
C PHE A 471 29.91 -46.90 -9.48
N PRO A 472 30.62 -47.35 -10.55
CA PRO A 472 30.04 -47.40 -11.90
C PRO A 472 28.83 -48.33 -12.04
N ASN A 473 28.78 -49.40 -11.26
CA ASN A 473 27.67 -50.39 -11.32
C ASN A 473 26.35 -49.90 -10.74
N VAL A 474 26.33 -48.79 -10.03
CA VAL A 474 25.09 -48.19 -9.44
C VAL A 474 24.66 -46.91 -10.12
N GLU A 475 25.38 -46.41 -11.14
CA GLU A 475 25.12 -45.15 -11.80
C GLU A 475 23.71 -44.99 -12.33
N ASP A 476 23.15 -46.04 -12.95
CA ASP A 476 21.80 -46.03 -13.51
C ASP A 476 20.74 -46.39 -12.48
N SER A 477 21.02 -47.14 -11.43
CA SER A 477 20.05 -47.64 -10.46
C SER A 477 19.87 -46.73 -9.24
N ALA A 478 20.93 -46.06 -8.79
CA ALA A 478 20.89 -45.24 -7.59
C ALA A 478 19.87 -44.11 -7.63
N PRO A 479 19.65 -43.38 -8.76
CA PRO A 479 18.60 -42.35 -8.80
C PRO A 479 17.18 -42.90 -8.58
N ALA A 480 16.85 -44.07 -9.15
CA ALA A 480 15.56 -44.69 -8.98
C ALA A 480 15.33 -45.20 -7.53
N LEU A 481 16.38 -45.76 -6.90
CA LEU A 481 16.35 -46.21 -5.49
C LEU A 481 16.20 -45.03 -4.55
N ALA A 482 16.98 -43.95 -4.74
CA ALA A 482 16.89 -42.73 -3.94
C ALA A 482 15.51 -42.06 -4.07
N ALA A 483 14.99 -41.97 -5.29
CA ALA A 483 13.67 -41.41 -5.54
C ALA A 483 12.55 -42.22 -4.90
N SER A 484 12.66 -43.56 -4.88
CA SER A 484 11.69 -44.46 -4.24
C SER A 484 11.56 -44.21 -2.74
N LEU A 485 12.70 -44.01 -2.04
CA LEU A 485 12.72 -43.61 -0.63
C LEU A 485 12.24 -42.17 -0.44
N ALA A 486 12.72 -41.26 -1.27
CA ALA A 486 12.42 -39.84 -1.20
C ALA A 486 10.94 -39.52 -1.39
N ALA A 487 10.25 -40.24 -2.28
CA ALA A 487 8.82 -40.09 -2.54
C ALA A 487 7.90 -40.42 -1.35
N ARG A 488 8.45 -41.06 -0.29
CA ARG A 488 7.72 -41.38 0.95
C ARG A 488 7.90 -40.33 2.04
N SER A 489 8.67 -39.25 1.77
CA SER A 489 9.02 -38.21 2.74
C SER A 489 8.50 -36.86 2.25
N ASP A 490 7.94 -36.09 3.16
CA ASP A 490 7.50 -34.70 2.93
C ASP A 490 8.62 -33.67 3.12
N HIS A 491 9.85 -34.14 3.47
CA HIS A 491 10.98 -33.25 3.65
C HIS A 491 11.40 -32.57 2.32
N PRO A 492 11.61 -31.24 2.26
CA PRO A 492 11.89 -30.52 1.01
C PRO A 492 13.03 -31.08 0.16
N VAL A 493 14.12 -31.56 0.82
CA VAL A 493 15.27 -32.18 0.13
C VAL A 493 14.88 -33.53 -0.50
N SER A 494 14.06 -34.31 0.18
CA SER A 494 13.53 -35.58 -0.37
C SER A 494 12.60 -35.32 -1.57
N LEU A 495 11.69 -34.34 -1.45
CA LEU A 495 10.82 -33.95 -2.54
C LEU A 495 11.59 -33.51 -3.78
N ALA A 496 12.69 -32.77 -3.62
CA ALA A 496 13.55 -32.35 -4.73
C ALA A 496 14.15 -33.55 -5.48
N ILE A 497 14.59 -34.60 -4.77
CA ILE A 497 15.14 -35.82 -5.36
C ILE A 497 14.04 -36.61 -6.08
N ALA A 498 12.87 -36.73 -5.47
CA ALA A 498 11.73 -37.42 -6.06
C ALA A 498 11.25 -36.74 -7.35
N LEU A 499 11.12 -35.40 -7.35
CA LEU A 499 10.74 -34.62 -8.53
C LEU A 499 11.76 -34.73 -9.67
N ALA A 500 13.07 -34.68 -9.37
CA ALA A 500 14.11 -34.86 -10.36
C ALA A 500 14.06 -36.23 -11.05
N ALA A 501 13.58 -37.25 -10.37
CA ALA A 501 13.38 -38.57 -10.97
C ALA A 501 12.13 -38.61 -11.88
N VAL A 502 11.07 -37.92 -11.51
CA VAL A 502 9.87 -37.76 -12.36
C VAL A 502 10.23 -37.06 -13.66
N ASP A 503 10.98 -35.96 -13.60
CA ASP A 503 11.44 -35.20 -14.77
C ASP A 503 12.28 -36.07 -15.75
N LYS A 504 13.05 -37.01 -15.18
CA LYS A 504 13.84 -37.99 -15.96
C LYS A 504 13.07 -39.24 -16.35
N ASN A 505 11.76 -39.33 -16.07
CA ASN A 505 10.91 -40.49 -16.29
C ASN A 505 11.44 -41.81 -15.69
N LEU A 506 12.08 -41.71 -14.49
CA LEU A 506 12.61 -42.90 -13.81
C LEU A 506 11.46 -43.64 -13.06
N ALA A 507 11.43 -44.97 -13.23
CA ALA A 507 10.47 -45.81 -12.49
C ALA A 507 10.89 -45.92 -11.01
N THR A 508 9.95 -45.67 -10.11
CA THR A 508 10.11 -45.92 -8.68
C THR A 508 9.79 -47.34 -8.30
N HIS A 509 10.45 -47.85 -7.25
CA HIS A 509 10.24 -49.17 -6.70
C HIS A 509 9.28 -49.16 -5.49
N ALA A 510 8.63 -50.25 -5.19
CA ALA A 510 7.90 -50.41 -3.93
C ALA A 510 8.89 -50.39 -2.74
N VAL A 511 8.54 -49.64 -1.69
CA VAL A 511 9.34 -49.52 -0.47
C VAL A 511 8.57 -50.15 0.69
N ASP A 512 9.17 -51.16 1.31
CA ASP A 512 8.69 -51.80 2.52
C ASP A 512 9.42 -51.27 3.75
N ASN A 513 8.85 -51.45 4.94
CA ASN A 513 9.46 -51.09 6.24
C ASN A 513 10.03 -49.66 6.29
N PHE A 514 9.36 -48.70 5.61
CA PHE A 514 9.78 -47.31 5.59
C PHE A 514 9.79 -46.70 6.99
N ALA A 515 10.87 -46.01 7.35
CA ALA A 515 10.99 -45.27 8.60
C ALA A 515 11.76 -43.98 8.40
N ALA A 516 11.23 -42.86 8.97
CA ALA A 516 11.95 -41.60 9.08
C ALA A 516 12.92 -41.68 10.27
N LEU A 517 14.15 -41.24 10.03
CA LEU A 517 15.21 -41.15 11.04
C LEU A 517 15.36 -39.69 11.42
N ALA A 518 14.85 -39.29 12.59
CA ALA A 518 14.80 -37.89 13.01
C ALA A 518 16.17 -37.19 12.94
N GLY A 519 16.23 -36.13 12.11
CA GLY A 519 17.46 -35.35 11.89
C GLY A 519 18.59 -36.09 11.13
N ARG A 520 18.32 -37.26 10.55
CA ARG A 520 19.29 -38.09 9.82
C ARG A 520 18.88 -38.39 8.38
N GLY A 521 17.61 -38.64 8.13
CA GLY A 521 17.09 -39.00 6.80
C GLY A 521 15.98 -40.02 6.88
N VAL A 522 15.94 -40.97 5.93
CA VAL A 522 14.94 -42.03 5.82
C VAL A 522 15.58 -43.37 5.52
N ARG A 523 14.92 -44.45 5.89
CA ARG A 523 15.32 -45.84 5.52
C ARG A 523 14.10 -46.61 4.99
N GLY A 524 14.37 -47.62 4.20
CA GLY A 524 13.34 -48.58 3.75
C GLY A 524 13.96 -49.73 3.01
N ASP A 525 13.17 -50.78 2.84
CA ASP A 525 13.57 -52.01 2.14
C ASP A 525 13.03 -51.99 0.71
N ILE A 526 13.92 -52.17 -0.27
CA ILE A 526 13.59 -52.27 -1.70
C ILE A 526 14.09 -53.61 -2.21
N ASN A 527 13.22 -54.44 -2.74
CA ASN A 527 13.54 -55.78 -3.24
C ASN A 527 14.26 -56.65 -2.20
N GLY A 528 13.92 -56.51 -0.89
CA GLY A 528 14.51 -57.26 0.21
C GLY A 528 15.87 -56.78 0.69
N GLN A 529 16.37 -55.64 0.16
CA GLN A 529 17.60 -54.99 0.60
C GLN A 529 17.29 -53.65 1.28
N THR A 530 17.91 -53.42 2.44
CA THR A 530 17.73 -52.17 3.19
C THR A 530 18.62 -51.05 2.61
N TYR A 531 17.95 -49.91 2.32
CA TYR A 531 18.60 -48.67 1.89
C TYR A 531 18.31 -47.54 2.86
N HIS A 532 19.25 -46.61 2.93
CA HIS A 532 19.14 -45.38 3.67
C HIS A 532 19.38 -44.20 2.73
N LEU A 533 18.56 -43.17 2.90
CA LEU A 533 18.77 -41.89 2.22
C LEU A 533 18.90 -40.80 3.28
N GLY A 534 20.10 -40.30 3.55
CA GLY A 534 20.34 -39.43 4.68
C GLY A 534 21.54 -38.49 4.52
N ASN A 535 21.68 -37.60 5.51
CA ASN A 535 22.70 -36.57 5.56
C ASN A 535 24.07 -37.14 6.02
N HIS A 536 25.09 -36.29 6.03
CA HIS A 536 26.47 -36.64 6.46
C HIS A 536 26.50 -37.28 7.87
N ARG A 537 25.73 -36.75 8.81
CA ARG A 537 25.63 -37.28 10.18
C ARG A 537 25.16 -38.74 10.23
N LEU A 538 24.27 -39.15 9.33
CA LEU A 538 23.89 -40.56 9.24
C LEU A 538 25.05 -41.46 8.85
N VAL A 539 25.88 -41.00 7.91
CA VAL A 539 27.08 -41.73 7.44
C VAL A 539 28.13 -41.86 8.55
N GLU A 540 28.28 -40.79 9.34
CA GLU A 540 29.16 -40.79 10.52
C GLU A 540 28.65 -41.76 11.61
N ASP A 541 27.33 -41.70 11.94
CA ASP A 541 26.73 -42.58 12.93
C ASP A 541 26.85 -44.06 12.55
N LEU A 542 26.86 -44.39 11.26
CA LEU A 542 27.03 -45.71 10.73
C LEU A 542 28.51 -46.13 10.60
N GLY A 543 29.44 -45.22 10.86
CA GLY A 543 30.87 -45.48 10.76
C GLY A 543 31.37 -45.66 9.32
N LEU A 544 30.64 -45.14 8.32
CA LEU A 544 30.90 -45.35 6.89
C LEU A 544 31.59 -44.13 6.22
N CYS A 545 31.96 -43.11 6.98
CA CYS A 545 32.65 -41.92 6.46
C CYS A 545 34.11 -42.19 6.18
N SER A 546 34.54 -41.92 4.95
CA SER A 546 35.96 -42.01 4.55
C SER A 546 36.49 -40.60 4.21
N PRO A 547 37.82 -40.32 4.36
CA PRO A 547 38.38 -39.02 4.02
C PRO A 547 38.11 -38.60 2.57
N ALA A 548 38.10 -39.55 1.62
CA ALA A 548 37.78 -39.27 0.23
C ALA A 548 36.30 -38.93 -0.01
N LEU A 549 35.39 -39.46 0.82
CA LEU A 549 33.97 -39.09 0.81
C LEU A 549 33.78 -37.71 1.43
N GLU A 550 34.41 -37.43 2.56
CA GLU A 550 34.39 -36.13 3.21
C GLU A 550 34.81 -34.97 2.30
N GLU A 551 35.92 -35.18 1.54
CA GLU A 551 36.39 -34.19 0.58
C GLU A 551 35.32 -33.84 -0.48
N LYS A 552 34.60 -34.87 -1.01
CA LYS A 552 33.51 -34.67 -1.98
C LYS A 552 32.32 -33.97 -1.35
N LEU A 553 31.92 -34.35 -0.14
CA LEU A 553 30.85 -33.73 0.62
C LEU A 553 31.14 -32.25 0.86
N PHE A 554 32.31 -31.97 1.41
CA PHE A 554 32.75 -30.62 1.73
C PHE A 554 32.85 -29.73 0.49
N ALA A 555 33.28 -30.26 -0.66
CA ALA A 555 33.33 -29.52 -1.92
C ALA A 555 31.96 -29.06 -2.39
N LEU A 556 30.90 -29.88 -2.18
CA LEU A 556 29.49 -29.52 -2.53
C LEU A 556 28.86 -28.61 -1.47
N GLU A 557 29.09 -28.89 -0.19
CA GLU A 557 28.62 -28.06 0.91
C GLU A 557 29.21 -26.64 0.87
N LYS A 558 30.48 -26.52 0.51
CA LYS A 558 31.17 -25.23 0.29
C LYS A 558 30.52 -24.40 -0.83
N GLN A 559 29.82 -25.04 -1.78
CA GLN A 559 29.01 -24.38 -2.82
C GLN A 559 27.62 -24.01 -2.32
N GLY A 560 27.31 -24.22 -1.05
CA GLY A 560 25.99 -23.91 -0.48
C GLY A 560 24.90 -24.94 -0.76
N LYS A 561 25.31 -26.18 -1.11
CA LYS A 561 24.39 -27.27 -1.42
C LYS A 561 24.16 -28.17 -0.21
N SER A 562 22.92 -28.66 -0.04
CA SER A 562 22.61 -29.72 0.93
C SER A 562 22.89 -31.07 0.28
N VAL A 563 23.77 -31.87 0.89
CA VAL A 563 24.14 -33.18 0.34
C VAL A 563 23.44 -34.31 1.08
N VAL A 564 22.87 -35.24 0.31
CA VAL A 564 22.23 -36.45 0.79
C VAL A 564 22.87 -37.65 0.13
N LEU A 565 23.08 -38.70 0.91
CA LEU A 565 23.70 -39.94 0.45
C LEU A 565 22.68 -41.08 0.40
N LEU A 566 22.74 -41.84 -0.65
CA LEU A 566 22.12 -43.18 -0.71
C LEU A 566 23.14 -44.20 -0.23
N LEU A 567 22.76 -45.01 0.76
CA LEU A 567 23.57 -46.06 1.36
C LEU A 567 22.86 -47.38 1.33
N ASP A 568 23.60 -48.47 1.25
CA ASP A 568 23.13 -49.80 1.56
C ASP A 568 23.95 -50.40 2.74
N THR A 569 23.82 -51.68 3.00
CA THR A 569 24.54 -52.41 4.07
C THR A 569 26.04 -52.45 3.83
N SER A 570 26.53 -52.21 2.60
CA SER A 570 27.92 -52.25 2.23
C SER A 570 28.59 -50.86 2.27
N GLY A 571 27.82 -49.79 2.24
CA GLY A 571 28.31 -48.44 2.32
C GLY A 571 27.61 -47.41 1.44
N PRO A 572 28.15 -46.21 1.30
CA PRO A 572 27.63 -45.17 0.45
C PRO A 572 27.70 -45.52 -1.04
N LEU A 573 26.52 -45.44 -1.74
CA LEU A 573 26.41 -45.78 -3.15
C LEU A 573 26.47 -44.54 -4.06
N ALA A 574 25.81 -43.45 -3.65
CA ALA A 574 25.72 -42.24 -4.45
C ALA A 574 25.47 -41.00 -3.58
N LEU A 575 25.83 -39.84 -4.14
CA LEU A 575 25.62 -38.51 -3.59
C LEU A 575 24.57 -37.77 -4.42
N PHE A 576 23.66 -37.07 -3.76
CA PHE A 576 22.70 -36.18 -4.33
C PHE A 576 22.84 -34.80 -3.70
N ALA A 577 23.12 -33.78 -4.48
CA ALA A 577 23.19 -32.43 -3.98
C ALA A 577 21.88 -31.69 -4.37
N VAL A 578 21.33 -30.99 -3.40
CA VAL A 578 20.10 -30.23 -3.52
C VAL A 578 20.38 -28.80 -3.10
N ALA A 579 19.97 -27.85 -3.90
CA ALA A 579 20.11 -26.43 -3.60
C ALA A 579 18.86 -25.65 -3.96
N ASP A 580 18.61 -24.58 -3.21
CA ASP A 580 17.64 -23.57 -3.57
C ASP A 580 18.31 -22.57 -4.51
N THR A 581 17.90 -22.57 -5.76
CA THR A 581 18.55 -21.81 -6.83
C THR A 581 18.20 -20.33 -6.79
N VAL A 582 19.19 -19.48 -7.08
CA VAL A 582 19.03 -18.03 -7.14
C VAL A 582 18.15 -17.65 -8.34
N LYS A 583 17.21 -16.72 -8.15
CA LYS A 583 16.41 -16.14 -9.23
C LYS A 583 17.30 -15.29 -10.15
N ASP A 584 17.12 -15.37 -11.45
CA ASP A 584 17.86 -14.53 -12.41
C ASP A 584 17.61 -13.04 -12.18
N SER A 585 16.35 -12.68 -11.80
CA SER A 585 15.96 -11.31 -11.45
C SER A 585 16.69 -10.74 -10.23
N SER A 586 17.19 -11.60 -9.31
CA SER A 586 17.86 -11.16 -8.09
C SER A 586 19.18 -10.46 -8.38
N ARG A 587 20.00 -11.01 -9.28
CA ARG A 587 21.30 -10.38 -9.67
C ARG A 587 21.07 -9.00 -10.31
N GLU A 588 20.11 -8.91 -11.23
CA GLU A 588 19.76 -7.65 -11.88
C GLU A 588 19.24 -6.62 -10.85
N ALA A 589 18.40 -7.06 -9.92
CA ALA A 589 17.85 -6.20 -8.87
C ALA A 589 18.96 -5.62 -7.97
N ILE A 590 19.91 -6.45 -7.53
CA ILE A 590 21.04 -6.02 -6.71
C ILE A 590 21.91 -5.01 -7.46
N GLN A 591 22.22 -5.27 -8.74
CA GLN A 591 22.94 -4.29 -9.55
C GLN A 591 22.22 -2.95 -9.63
N GLN A 592 20.91 -2.95 -9.89
CA GLN A 592 20.10 -1.72 -9.96
C GLN A 592 20.02 -0.99 -8.61
N LEU A 593 20.05 -1.71 -7.48
CA LEU A 593 20.12 -1.12 -6.13
C LEU A 593 21.45 -0.41 -5.89
N HIS A 594 22.56 -1.02 -6.30
CA HIS A 594 23.88 -0.39 -6.23
C HIS A 594 23.98 0.86 -7.09
N GLU A 595 23.38 0.86 -8.31
CA GLU A 595 23.29 2.07 -9.15
C GLU A 595 22.50 3.21 -8.48
N LEU A 596 21.56 2.87 -7.60
CA LEU A 596 20.81 3.83 -6.80
C LEU A 596 21.54 4.27 -5.52
N GLY A 597 22.72 3.69 -5.24
CA GLY A 597 23.55 3.99 -4.07
C GLY A 597 23.10 3.28 -2.79
N ILE A 598 22.37 2.17 -2.92
CA ILE A 598 21.85 1.38 -1.78
C ILE A 598 22.77 0.21 -1.54
N LYS A 599 23.20 0.06 -0.30
CA LYS A 599 24.00 -1.09 0.15
C LYS A 599 23.08 -2.26 0.49
N THR A 600 23.56 -3.46 0.25
CA THR A 600 22.79 -4.69 0.39
C THR A 600 23.38 -5.61 1.47
N LEU A 601 22.49 -6.16 2.31
CA LEU A 601 22.85 -7.10 3.38
C LEU A 601 21.94 -8.32 3.33
N MET A 602 22.49 -9.51 3.15
CA MET A 602 21.72 -10.75 3.25
C MET A 602 21.68 -11.24 4.69
N LEU A 603 20.48 -11.62 5.17
CA LEU A 603 20.22 -12.20 6.49
C LEU A 603 19.58 -13.57 6.32
N THR A 604 20.22 -14.64 6.77
CA THR A 604 19.68 -16.00 6.61
C THR A 604 19.97 -16.88 7.83
N GLY A 605 19.08 -17.85 8.06
CA GLY A 605 19.31 -18.94 9.03
C GLY A 605 20.26 -20.03 8.55
N ASP A 606 20.63 -20.03 7.27
CA ASP A 606 21.60 -20.96 6.73
C ASP A 606 23.00 -20.67 7.30
N ASN A 607 23.88 -21.66 7.16
CA ASN A 607 25.27 -21.49 7.62
C ASN A 607 25.96 -20.33 6.88
N THR A 608 26.96 -19.74 7.56
CA THR A 608 27.70 -18.58 7.07
C THR A 608 28.39 -18.80 5.73
N HIS A 609 28.88 -20.02 5.43
CA HIS A 609 29.55 -20.33 4.17
C HIS A 609 28.59 -20.30 2.99
N THR A 610 27.40 -20.90 3.15
CA THR A 610 26.30 -20.84 2.17
C THR A 610 25.87 -19.41 1.93
N ALA A 611 25.72 -18.62 3.00
CA ALA A 611 25.37 -17.21 2.92
C ALA A 611 26.38 -16.42 2.07
N GLN A 612 27.67 -16.59 2.33
CA GLN A 612 28.72 -15.92 1.59
C GLN A 612 28.78 -16.34 0.11
N ALA A 613 28.61 -17.65 -0.17
CA ALA A 613 28.61 -18.17 -1.55
C ALA A 613 27.47 -17.56 -2.38
N ILE A 614 26.25 -17.50 -1.83
CA ILE A 614 25.08 -16.90 -2.51
C ILE A 614 25.25 -15.38 -2.66
N ALA A 615 25.73 -14.70 -1.62
CA ALA A 615 26.00 -13.26 -1.68
C ALA A 615 27.00 -12.92 -2.80
N ALA A 616 28.08 -13.68 -2.92
CA ALA A 616 29.06 -13.51 -4.00
C ALA A 616 28.45 -13.78 -5.39
N GLN A 617 27.56 -14.78 -5.52
CA GLN A 617 26.90 -15.12 -6.78
C GLN A 617 25.97 -14.01 -7.26
N VAL A 618 25.27 -13.33 -6.32
CA VAL A 618 24.27 -12.28 -6.61
C VAL A 618 24.90 -10.88 -6.62
N GLY A 619 26.04 -10.71 -5.98
CA GLY A 619 26.76 -9.44 -5.86
C GLY A 619 26.31 -8.61 -4.63
N ILE A 620 25.86 -9.25 -3.56
CA ILE A 620 25.48 -8.60 -2.30
C ILE A 620 26.71 -8.16 -1.51
N ASP A 621 26.70 -6.95 -0.92
CA ASP A 621 27.87 -6.37 -0.23
C ASP A 621 28.24 -7.13 1.04
N GLN A 622 27.26 -7.59 1.81
CA GLN A 622 27.47 -8.26 3.09
C GLN A 622 26.47 -9.42 3.26
N ALA A 623 26.91 -10.50 3.93
CA ALA A 623 26.03 -11.63 4.28
C ALA A 623 26.28 -12.07 5.71
N LYS A 624 25.20 -12.38 6.44
CA LYS A 624 25.21 -12.97 7.77
C LYS A 624 24.37 -14.25 7.75
N GLY A 625 25.01 -15.35 8.11
CA GLY A 625 24.38 -16.67 8.27
C GLY A 625 24.19 -17.02 9.74
N ASP A 626 23.63 -18.22 9.99
CA ASP A 626 23.36 -18.80 11.30
C ASP A 626 22.47 -17.93 12.19
N LEU A 627 21.51 -17.15 11.61
CA LEU A 627 20.69 -16.18 12.31
C LEU A 627 19.33 -16.78 12.72
N LEU A 628 18.96 -16.55 13.97
CA LEU A 628 17.59 -16.69 14.45
C LEU A 628 16.74 -15.45 14.06
N PRO A 629 15.41 -15.51 14.10
CA PRO A 629 14.54 -14.36 13.82
C PRO A 629 14.87 -13.12 14.68
N THR A 630 15.25 -13.33 15.95
CA THR A 630 15.70 -12.27 16.87
C THR A 630 16.99 -11.61 16.43
N ASP A 631 17.90 -12.38 15.83
CA ASP A 631 19.19 -11.87 15.38
C ASP A 631 19.05 -11.03 14.10
N LYS A 632 18.08 -11.39 13.22
CA LYS A 632 17.71 -10.58 12.08
C LYS A 632 17.18 -9.21 12.52
N LEU A 633 16.31 -9.16 13.52
CA LEU A 633 15.82 -7.93 14.12
C LEU A 633 16.96 -7.08 14.67
N GLN A 634 17.88 -7.70 15.44
CA GLN A 634 19.03 -7.01 16.03
C GLN A 634 20.00 -6.47 14.96
N ALA A 635 20.15 -7.15 13.84
CA ALA A 635 20.94 -6.65 12.70
C ALA A 635 20.36 -5.35 12.14
N ILE A 636 19.02 -5.27 11.98
CA ILE A 636 18.31 -4.06 11.55
C ILE A 636 18.53 -2.94 12.57
N GLU A 637 18.36 -3.21 13.87
CA GLU A 637 18.53 -2.22 14.94
C GLU A 637 19.97 -1.71 15.02
N THR A 638 20.95 -2.57 14.77
CA THR A 638 22.36 -2.17 14.71
C THR A 638 22.62 -1.16 13.60
N LEU A 639 22.07 -1.38 12.40
CA LEU A 639 22.18 -0.44 11.30
C LEU A 639 21.45 0.89 11.60
N TYR A 640 20.30 0.84 12.28
CA TYR A 640 19.64 2.06 12.77
C TYR A 640 20.50 2.84 13.76
N GLY A 641 21.15 2.14 14.70
CA GLY A 641 22.07 2.76 15.68
C GLY A 641 23.26 3.44 15.01
N GLN A 642 23.62 3.02 13.81
CA GLN A 642 24.65 3.65 12.97
C GLN A 642 24.12 4.83 12.13
N GLY A 643 22.81 5.12 12.20
CA GLY A 643 22.18 6.22 11.48
C GLY A 643 21.70 5.88 10.06
N HIS A 644 21.69 4.59 9.69
CA HIS A 644 21.19 4.12 8.40
C HIS A 644 19.67 4.02 8.35
N ARG A 645 19.10 4.17 7.15
CA ARG A 645 17.70 3.92 6.84
C ARG A 645 17.56 2.61 6.11
N VAL A 646 17.02 1.63 6.82
CA VAL A 646 17.07 0.24 6.40
C VAL A 646 15.71 -0.22 5.90
N GLY A 647 15.65 -0.75 4.67
CA GLY A 647 14.54 -1.57 4.19
C GLY A 647 14.80 -3.05 4.51
N MET A 648 13.75 -3.84 4.75
CA MET A 648 13.83 -5.30 4.92
C MET A 648 12.93 -5.99 3.92
N VAL A 649 13.44 -7.04 3.28
CA VAL A 649 12.69 -7.89 2.32
C VAL A 649 12.61 -9.30 2.88
N GLY A 650 11.42 -9.87 2.92
CA GLY A 650 11.19 -11.24 3.36
C GLY A 650 9.87 -11.81 2.81
N ASP A 651 9.68 -13.12 2.94
CA ASP A 651 8.52 -13.87 2.44
C ASP A 651 7.72 -14.57 3.54
N GLY A 652 8.28 -14.70 4.74
CA GLY A 652 7.80 -15.59 5.79
C GLY A 652 7.42 -14.94 7.10
N ILE A 653 6.74 -15.74 7.93
CA ILE A 653 6.38 -15.38 9.31
C ILE A 653 7.62 -15.09 10.16
N ASN A 654 8.74 -15.78 9.87
CA ASN A 654 9.99 -15.62 10.61
C ASN A 654 10.61 -14.22 10.45
N ASP A 655 10.30 -13.53 9.36
CA ASP A 655 10.82 -12.20 9.06
C ASP A 655 9.89 -11.08 9.55
N ALA A 656 8.67 -11.41 9.97
CA ALA A 656 7.66 -10.43 10.38
C ALA A 656 8.18 -9.42 11.43
N PRO A 657 8.93 -9.80 12.49
CA PRO A 657 9.49 -8.84 13.44
C PRO A 657 10.50 -7.88 12.79
N ALA A 658 11.34 -8.37 11.88
CA ALA A 658 12.33 -7.57 11.16
C ALA A 658 11.66 -6.65 10.12
N LEU A 659 10.63 -7.15 9.40
CA LEU A 659 9.81 -6.38 8.47
C LEU A 659 9.11 -5.21 9.18
N ALA A 660 8.46 -5.47 10.32
CA ALA A 660 7.77 -4.44 11.11
C ALA A 660 8.72 -3.39 11.69
N ARG A 661 9.96 -3.78 11.97
CA ARG A 661 10.97 -2.87 12.56
C ARG A 661 11.69 -2.02 11.53
N ALA A 662 11.76 -2.46 10.29
CA ALA A 662 12.41 -1.73 9.20
C ALA A 662 11.75 -0.37 8.94
N GLU A 663 12.49 0.60 8.36
CA GLU A 663 11.91 1.86 7.87
C GLU A 663 10.83 1.59 6.82
N ILE A 664 11.06 0.57 5.98
CA ILE A 664 10.08 0.03 5.02
C ILE A 664 10.28 -1.48 4.95
N GLY A 665 9.24 -2.24 5.32
CA GLY A 665 9.16 -3.67 5.12
C GLY A 665 8.60 -4.01 3.74
N PHE A 666 9.27 -4.90 3.00
CA PHE A 666 8.83 -5.40 1.69
C PHE A 666 8.50 -6.89 1.80
N ALA A 667 7.28 -7.27 1.47
CA ALA A 667 6.87 -8.68 1.38
C ALA A 667 6.86 -9.17 -0.06
N MET A 668 7.33 -10.41 -0.25
CA MET A 668 7.18 -11.17 -1.49
C MET A 668 5.80 -11.82 -1.46
N ALA A 669 4.83 -11.31 -2.25
CA ALA A 669 3.41 -11.64 -2.06
C ALA A 669 2.93 -12.89 -2.80
N ALA A 670 3.62 -13.34 -3.87
CA ALA A 670 3.22 -14.54 -4.61
C ALA A 670 3.63 -15.84 -3.87
N ALA A 671 4.77 -15.83 -3.16
CA ALA A 671 5.26 -16.93 -2.34
C ALA A 671 5.03 -16.72 -0.83
N GLY A 672 4.81 -15.45 -0.41
CA GLY A 672 4.74 -15.06 0.99
C GLY A 672 3.45 -15.49 1.70
N THR A 673 3.54 -15.57 3.02
CA THR A 673 2.37 -15.84 3.88
C THR A 673 1.50 -14.59 4.02
N ASP A 674 0.22 -14.78 4.27
CA ASP A 674 -0.71 -13.68 4.54
C ASP A 674 -0.18 -12.78 5.67
N THR A 675 0.45 -13.35 6.70
CA THR A 675 1.06 -12.62 7.81
C THR A 675 2.20 -11.69 7.36
N ALA A 676 3.05 -12.12 6.43
CA ALA A 676 4.13 -11.27 5.90
C ALA A 676 3.54 -10.11 5.09
N ILE A 677 2.52 -10.38 4.26
CA ILE A 677 1.81 -9.35 3.51
C ILE A 677 1.14 -8.34 4.45
N GLU A 678 0.51 -8.81 5.52
CA GLU A 678 -0.15 -7.93 6.51
C GLU A 678 0.85 -7.07 7.29
N THR A 679 2.02 -7.59 7.59
CA THR A 679 3.04 -6.90 8.39
C THR A 679 3.85 -5.89 7.57
N ALA A 680 4.13 -6.18 6.30
CA ALA A 680 4.96 -5.35 5.45
C ALA A 680 4.24 -4.06 5.01
N ASP A 681 5.01 -3.02 4.74
CA ASP A 681 4.55 -1.71 4.25
C ASP A 681 4.36 -1.68 2.74
N VAL A 682 5.10 -2.52 2.04
CA VAL A 682 5.08 -2.69 0.58
C VAL A 682 5.03 -4.17 0.23
N ALA A 683 4.10 -4.59 -0.61
CA ALA A 683 4.02 -5.96 -1.12
C ALA A 683 4.30 -6.02 -2.62
N LEU A 684 5.10 -7.00 -3.05
CA LEU A 684 5.47 -7.26 -4.45
C LEU A 684 4.66 -8.45 -4.94
N MET A 685 3.79 -8.25 -5.94
CA MET A 685 2.76 -9.23 -6.29
C MET A 685 3.25 -10.45 -7.08
N ASP A 686 4.43 -10.39 -7.71
CA ASP A 686 5.00 -11.44 -8.56
C ASP A 686 6.35 -11.97 -8.08
N ASP A 687 6.76 -11.63 -6.85
CA ASP A 687 8.06 -12.03 -6.26
C ASP A 687 9.30 -11.60 -7.09
N ASP A 688 9.17 -10.54 -7.89
CA ASP A 688 10.27 -9.97 -8.64
C ASP A 688 10.98 -8.85 -7.87
N LEU A 689 12.20 -9.11 -7.44
CA LEU A 689 13.01 -8.13 -6.69
C LEU A 689 13.32 -6.85 -7.47
N ARG A 690 13.27 -6.85 -8.82
CA ARG A 690 13.48 -5.65 -9.66
C ARG A 690 12.43 -4.56 -9.39
N LYS A 691 11.32 -4.92 -8.76
CA LYS A 691 10.29 -3.96 -8.32
C LYS A 691 10.74 -3.07 -7.19
N ILE A 692 11.70 -3.48 -6.37
CA ILE A 692 12.25 -2.63 -5.28
C ILE A 692 13.02 -1.44 -5.85
N PRO A 693 14.03 -1.60 -6.76
CA PRO A 693 14.62 -0.46 -7.44
C PRO A 693 13.60 0.40 -8.20
N ALA A 694 12.56 -0.22 -8.81
CA ALA A 694 11.48 0.51 -9.46
C ALA A 694 10.65 1.37 -8.47
N PHE A 695 10.33 0.82 -7.30
CA PHE A 695 9.69 1.54 -6.19
C PHE A 695 10.53 2.73 -5.72
N ILE A 696 11.83 2.54 -5.52
CA ILE A 696 12.73 3.59 -5.07
C ILE A 696 12.85 4.72 -6.09
N ARG A 697 12.91 4.38 -7.38
CA ARG A 697 12.85 5.37 -8.49
C ARG A 697 11.54 6.15 -8.49
N LEU A 698 10.41 5.47 -8.30
CA LEU A 698 9.08 6.10 -8.22
C LEU A 698 8.98 7.01 -6.99
N SER A 699 9.48 6.57 -5.83
CA SER A 699 9.56 7.37 -4.60
C SER A 699 10.38 8.65 -4.82
N ARG A 700 11.56 8.55 -5.43
CA ARG A 700 12.43 9.68 -5.77
C ARG A 700 11.73 10.68 -6.71
N GLN A 701 11.03 10.18 -7.72
CA GLN A 701 10.26 11.01 -8.66
C GLN A 701 9.09 11.71 -7.95
N THR A 702 8.35 11.00 -7.11
CA THR A 702 7.24 11.54 -6.32
C THR A 702 7.72 12.69 -5.42
N SER A 703 8.80 12.47 -4.67
CA SER A 703 9.42 13.50 -3.83
C SER A 703 9.91 14.70 -4.64
N SER A 704 10.50 14.48 -5.81
CA SER A 704 10.96 15.55 -6.71
C SER A 704 9.77 16.39 -7.21
N ILE A 705 8.69 15.77 -7.64
CA ILE A 705 7.47 16.46 -8.11
C ILE A 705 6.83 17.25 -6.96
N LEU A 706 6.76 16.69 -5.75
CA LEU A 706 6.26 17.42 -4.58
C LEU A 706 7.08 18.68 -4.30
N LYS A 707 8.42 18.59 -4.33
CA LYS A 707 9.32 19.73 -4.14
C LYS A 707 9.16 20.78 -5.25
N GLN A 708 9.04 20.34 -6.51
CA GLN A 708 8.79 21.26 -7.65
C GLN A 708 7.47 22.00 -7.48
N ASN A 709 6.40 21.30 -7.11
CA ASN A 709 5.08 21.87 -6.92
C ASN A 709 5.07 22.89 -5.77
N ILE A 710 5.69 22.55 -4.64
CA ILE A 710 5.81 23.46 -3.49
C ILE A 710 6.60 24.72 -3.89
N ALA A 711 7.74 24.54 -4.54
CA ALA A 711 8.58 25.67 -4.97
C ALA A 711 7.83 26.58 -5.97
N LEU A 712 7.16 25.99 -6.97
CA LEU A 712 6.39 26.74 -7.96
C LEU A 712 5.27 27.55 -7.29
N ALA A 713 4.50 26.91 -6.38
CA ALA A 713 3.42 27.57 -5.67
C ALA A 713 3.92 28.74 -4.82
N LEU A 714 5.04 28.58 -4.11
CA LEU A 714 5.62 29.63 -3.26
C LEU A 714 6.19 30.78 -4.08
N VAL A 715 6.91 30.50 -5.18
CA VAL A 715 7.52 31.53 -6.03
C VAL A 715 6.45 32.43 -6.67
N ILE A 716 5.41 31.82 -7.26
CA ILE A 716 4.33 32.59 -7.89
C ILE A 716 3.58 33.41 -6.85
N LYS A 717 3.32 32.86 -5.66
CA LYS A 717 2.71 33.62 -4.55
C LYS A 717 3.56 34.79 -4.11
N ALA A 718 4.86 34.63 -3.98
CA ALA A 718 5.77 35.71 -3.61
C ALA A 718 5.75 36.85 -4.66
N ILE A 719 5.71 36.50 -5.95
CA ILE A 719 5.60 37.50 -7.04
C ILE A 719 4.28 38.26 -6.92
N PHE A 720 3.13 37.56 -6.78
CA PHE A 720 1.83 38.24 -6.69
C PHE A 720 1.65 39.02 -5.40
N LEU A 721 2.24 38.61 -4.29
CA LEU A 721 2.30 39.43 -3.07
C LEU A 721 3.05 40.71 -3.32
N ALA A 722 4.21 40.67 -3.97
CA ALA A 722 4.97 41.88 -4.32
C ALA A 722 4.16 42.82 -5.23
N VAL A 723 3.50 42.29 -6.27
CA VAL A 723 2.60 43.05 -7.16
C VAL A 723 1.43 43.68 -6.40
N THR A 724 0.88 42.98 -5.42
CA THR A 724 -0.21 43.48 -4.55
C THR A 724 0.27 44.67 -3.69
N PHE A 725 1.47 44.59 -3.10
CA PHE A 725 2.02 45.67 -2.31
C PHE A 725 2.34 46.90 -3.18
N LEU A 726 2.73 46.72 -4.44
CA LEU A 726 2.92 47.81 -5.40
C LEU A 726 1.58 48.43 -5.84
N GLY A 727 0.44 47.88 -5.46
CA GLY A 727 -0.88 48.38 -5.82
C GLY A 727 -1.32 48.07 -7.25
N MET A 728 -0.63 47.17 -7.94
CA MET A 728 -0.87 46.81 -9.34
C MET A 728 -1.75 45.56 -9.52
N ALA A 729 -1.97 44.80 -8.45
CA ALA A 729 -2.79 43.55 -8.51
C ALA A 729 -4.28 43.87 -8.39
N THR A 730 -5.08 43.26 -9.27
CA THR A 730 -6.54 43.20 -9.14
C THR A 730 -6.96 41.85 -8.52
N MET A 731 -8.17 41.79 -7.97
CA MET A 731 -8.68 40.54 -7.33
C MET A 731 -8.77 39.40 -8.33
N TRP A 732 -9.28 39.66 -9.55
CA TRP A 732 -9.40 38.60 -10.56
C TRP A 732 -8.04 38.11 -11.07
N MET A 733 -7.04 39.00 -11.20
CA MET A 733 -5.67 38.58 -11.51
C MET A 733 -5.11 37.65 -10.44
N ALA A 734 -5.36 37.95 -9.17
CA ALA A 734 -4.94 37.12 -8.04
C ALA A 734 -5.54 35.70 -8.10
N VAL A 735 -6.85 35.58 -8.35
CA VAL A 735 -7.54 34.29 -8.50
C VAL A 735 -7.05 33.55 -9.74
N PHE A 736 -6.91 34.23 -10.87
CA PHE A 736 -6.42 33.62 -12.12
C PHE A 736 -5.01 33.04 -11.96
N ALA A 737 -4.14 33.74 -11.27
CA ALA A 737 -2.79 33.26 -10.97
C ALA A 737 -2.83 32.03 -10.06
N ASP A 738 -3.60 32.06 -8.97
CA ASP A 738 -3.72 30.94 -8.04
C ASP A 738 -4.32 29.69 -8.72
N MET A 739 -5.34 29.87 -9.58
CA MET A 739 -5.89 28.80 -10.42
C MET A 739 -4.85 28.24 -11.40
N GLY A 740 -4.11 29.11 -12.09
CA GLY A 740 -3.07 28.71 -13.03
C GLY A 740 -2.01 27.84 -12.36
N VAL A 741 -1.57 28.25 -11.17
CA VAL A 741 -0.62 27.46 -10.37
C VAL A 741 -1.24 26.14 -9.94
N SER A 742 -2.47 26.14 -9.44
CA SER A 742 -3.19 24.94 -9.03
C SER A 742 -3.29 23.92 -10.16
N LEU A 743 -3.62 24.36 -11.37
CA LEU A 743 -3.63 23.53 -12.57
C LEU A 743 -2.23 22.97 -12.90
N LEU A 744 -1.21 23.80 -12.88
CA LEU A 744 0.16 23.40 -13.20
C LEU A 744 0.65 22.31 -12.22
N VAL A 745 0.44 22.49 -10.91
CA VAL A 745 0.89 21.51 -9.90
C VAL A 745 0.09 20.22 -9.99
N VAL A 746 -1.20 20.28 -10.31
CA VAL A 746 -2.04 19.09 -10.54
C VAL A 746 -1.56 18.31 -11.77
N PHE A 747 -1.37 18.99 -12.91
CA PHE A 747 -0.87 18.34 -14.13
C PHE A 747 0.54 17.77 -13.93
N ASN A 748 1.40 18.44 -13.16
CA ASN A 748 2.71 17.92 -12.82
C ASN A 748 2.62 16.67 -11.97
N GLY A 749 1.69 16.61 -10.98
CA GLY A 749 1.41 15.43 -10.16
C GLY A 749 0.88 14.24 -10.99
N LEU A 750 -0.07 14.50 -11.91
CA LEU A 750 -0.65 13.48 -12.80
C LEU A 750 0.36 12.87 -13.78
N ARG A 751 1.53 13.48 -14.00
CA ARG A 751 2.63 12.88 -14.80
C ARG A 751 3.07 11.52 -14.28
N LEU A 752 2.94 11.26 -12.97
CA LEU A 752 3.27 9.95 -12.38
C LEU A 752 2.42 8.82 -12.94
N LEU A 753 1.16 9.09 -13.33
CA LEU A 753 0.27 8.09 -13.92
C LEU A 753 0.72 7.58 -15.31
N ARG A 754 1.61 8.32 -16.00
CA ARG A 754 2.11 7.95 -17.34
C ARG A 754 3.42 7.16 -17.30
N LYS A 755 3.96 6.95 -16.12
CA LYS A 755 5.22 6.25 -15.85
C LYS A 755 5.00 4.92 -15.15
#